data_cac88cda12206f362ffec923bf7830bd
#
_entry.id   cac88cda12206f362ffec923bf7830bd
#
_cell.length_a   1.000
_cell.length_b   1.000
_cell.length_c   1.000
_cell.angle_alpha   90.00
_cell.angle_beta   90.00
_cell.angle_gamma   90.00
#
_symmetry.space_group_name_H-M   'P 1'
#
loop_
_entity.id
_entity.type
_entity.pdbx_description
1 polymer ?
#
loop_
_entity_poly.entity_id
_entity_poly.type
_entity_poly.pdbx_seq_one_letter_code
_entity_poly.pdbx_strand_id
1 'polypeptide(L)'
;RAYPSRVITPKGEETAYGYDTVGRRLSISNTYGTVELAYNSRNFVTSRIHPVSYALKGEEGEGTRYEYNSDGNCIRILYPDGGVERRFYDADGNMIKQVQPESYDADSDDGNGYRYAYDACGRMTEVQDPGGNILHTYEYNGHGQILREVDGEGKEVLYTYNDLGWKIREQIKVQETDPALYRVIAYTYDSQGNKVEEAYGQQEVERDGEPDGWHRIHFSYDKNNHLNVVKDDFGAKMRYDYDCLGNVTLEERVIADGVHSVIHYAYNKNGWLVQRTEEIQGNGPVQAAVTRYAYDANGNLTKITTPKGSEIHRSYDADDRLTEERVLDRKNGIDRRVQYAYDAAGNVLKQAILGTDGECLESSTRYDLKDRATHRTNPAGGVTRYLYDRNDRLRKEISPYGYEPESDDGAGVSYTYDSRGNRLRTTNALGEVVQELSYNLRNQPVIQKDTFGNRTELSYELDGKIKDVRRSGNHQRILQQYEYNARRQITGVVDGNRNPISYDVDSWGRITGIGFADGVKEGYEYTPAGQISRTIDGNGNAVQYRYNSLGKVSERTDQLGFTETFRYDEEGNLSLHIDRDGRQLQRACNVFGQPVYEKASDAEGKHTNISTWHYDSLGRVTRAVCDGKSYEYIYDAYGNLKEKRSNGKRLVSYTHDRAGQITEIRDPAGVSTRYEYDILGRRSRIFNDDGLEVRYGYNALNRICDIRYGNGVKTAYTYDGDGNVRTLETRAG
;
A
#
# COMPACT_ATOMS: atom_id res chain seq x y z
N ARG A 1 38.05 20.96 -20.27
CA ARG A 1 37.41 19.66 -20.00
C ARG A 1 36.33 19.45 -21.05
N ALA A 2 36.38 18.33 -21.80
CA ALA A 2 35.33 17.98 -22.74
C ALA A 2 34.16 17.41 -21.95
N TYR A 3 32.99 18.03 -22.05
CA TYR A 3 31.75 17.48 -21.51
C TYR A 3 31.19 16.44 -22.49
N PRO A 4 30.67 15.31 -22.07
CA PRO A 4 30.08 14.33 -22.98
C PRO A 4 28.82 14.96 -23.62
N SER A 5 28.92 15.21 -24.94
CA SER A 5 27.73 15.65 -25.70
C SER A 5 26.75 14.51 -26.00
N ARG A 6 27.17 13.28 -25.70
CA ARG A 6 26.46 12.07 -26.07
C ARG A 6 26.84 10.93 -25.14
N VAL A 7 25.87 10.22 -24.65
CA VAL A 7 26.04 8.96 -23.92
C VAL A 7 25.27 7.88 -24.66
N ILE A 8 25.92 6.76 -24.91
CA ILE A 8 25.33 5.62 -25.60
C ILE A 8 25.31 4.46 -24.64
N THR A 9 24.14 3.86 -24.44
CA THR A 9 23.96 2.67 -23.60
C THR A 9 24.58 1.43 -24.25
N PRO A 10 24.82 0.33 -23.55
CA PRO A 10 25.29 -0.92 -24.15
C PRO A 10 24.39 -1.49 -25.25
N LYS A 11 23.11 -1.11 -25.30
CA LYS A 11 22.16 -1.43 -26.39
C LYS A 11 22.28 -0.49 -27.61
N GLY A 12 23.06 0.57 -27.51
CA GLY A 12 23.23 1.56 -28.57
C GLY A 12 22.24 2.72 -28.52
N GLU A 13 21.47 2.85 -27.45
CA GLU A 13 20.52 3.95 -27.23
C GLU A 13 21.28 5.22 -26.85
N GLU A 14 20.85 6.35 -27.41
CA GLU A 14 21.59 7.61 -27.32
C GLU A 14 20.83 8.64 -26.49
N THR A 15 21.54 9.25 -25.52
CA THR A 15 21.13 10.50 -24.86
C THR A 15 22.10 11.60 -25.30
N ALA A 16 21.57 12.63 -25.95
CA ALA A 16 22.35 13.80 -26.39
C ALA A 16 22.23 14.92 -25.33
N TYR A 17 23.30 15.64 -25.14
CA TYR A 17 23.37 16.78 -24.22
C TYR A 17 23.81 18.04 -25.01
N GLY A 18 22.96 19.07 -24.94
CA GLY A 18 23.32 20.41 -25.43
C GLY A 18 24.01 21.22 -24.33
N TYR A 19 25.04 21.99 -24.72
CA TYR A 19 25.76 22.85 -23.79
C TYR A 19 25.93 24.23 -24.37
N ASP A 20 25.97 25.23 -23.50
CA ASP A 20 26.40 26.59 -23.92
C ASP A 20 27.93 26.72 -23.97
N THR A 21 28.38 27.89 -24.37
CA THR A 21 29.82 28.21 -24.54
C THR A 21 30.63 28.15 -23.25
N VAL A 22 29.99 28.16 -22.09
CA VAL A 22 30.65 28.05 -20.77
C VAL A 22 30.52 26.66 -20.17
N GLY A 23 29.84 25.71 -20.84
CA GLY A 23 29.74 24.31 -20.47
C GLY A 23 28.54 23.99 -19.56
N ARG A 24 27.54 24.86 -19.50
CA ARG A 24 26.28 24.56 -18.78
C ARG A 24 25.37 23.74 -19.69
N ARG A 25 24.69 22.73 -19.13
CA ARG A 25 23.81 21.85 -19.89
C ARG A 25 22.49 22.57 -20.21
N LEU A 26 22.28 22.89 -21.51
CA LEU A 26 21.02 23.52 -21.96
C LEU A 26 19.93 22.51 -22.25
N SER A 27 20.29 21.35 -22.76
CA SER A 27 19.27 20.33 -23.07
C SER A 27 19.74 18.93 -22.76
N ILE A 28 18.76 18.08 -22.49
CA ILE A 28 18.88 16.62 -22.37
C ILE A 28 17.83 16.04 -23.31
N SER A 29 18.29 15.41 -24.38
CA SER A 29 17.43 14.86 -25.44
C SER A 29 17.67 13.37 -25.61
N ASN A 30 16.60 12.60 -25.68
CA ASN A 30 16.62 11.21 -26.09
C ASN A 30 15.50 10.97 -27.14
N THR A 31 15.30 9.73 -27.55
CA THR A 31 14.30 9.34 -28.54
C THR A 31 12.85 9.77 -28.17
N TYR A 32 12.57 9.97 -26.89
CA TYR A 32 11.21 10.21 -26.40
C TYR A 32 10.91 11.65 -26.06
N GLY A 33 11.92 12.42 -25.64
CA GLY A 33 11.67 13.80 -25.29
C GLY A 33 12.94 14.61 -25.04
N THR A 34 12.73 15.92 -24.86
CA THR A 34 13.77 16.88 -24.54
C THR A 34 13.38 17.67 -23.32
N VAL A 35 14.26 17.73 -22.34
CA VAL A 35 14.21 18.70 -21.24
C VAL A 35 15.10 19.87 -21.62
N GLU A 36 14.56 21.08 -21.63
CA GLU A 36 15.31 22.30 -21.86
C GLU A 36 15.55 23.04 -20.56
N LEU A 37 16.74 23.60 -20.39
CA LEU A 37 17.19 24.33 -19.20
C LEU A 37 17.70 25.72 -19.59
N ALA A 38 17.28 26.73 -18.85
CA ALA A 38 17.84 28.08 -18.96
C ALA A 38 18.57 28.46 -17.67
N TYR A 39 19.57 29.33 -17.80
CA TYR A 39 20.40 29.74 -16.66
C TYR A 39 20.57 31.27 -16.62
N ASN A 40 20.76 31.80 -15.41
CA ASN A 40 21.19 33.18 -15.24
C ASN A 40 22.72 33.30 -15.38
N SER A 41 23.24 34.53 -15.28
CA SER A 41 24.67 34.83 -15.35
C SER A 41 25.51 34.20 -14.22
N ARG A 42 24.90 33.73 -13.15
CA ARG A 42 25.55 33.07 -12.01
C ARG A 42 25.48 31.54 -12.06
N ASN A 43 25.03 30.95 -13.17
CA ASN A 43 24.89 29.50 -13.39
C ASN A 43 23.77 28.82 -12.61
N PHE A 44 22.78 29.55 -12.09
CA PHE A 44 21.59 28.95 -11.50
C PHE A 44 20.53 28.71 -12.58
N VAL A 45 19.85 27.57 -12.50
CA VAL A 45 18.75 27.21 -13.40
C VAL A 45 17.57 28.16 -13.18
N THR A 46 17.18 28.91 -14.19
CA THR A 46 16.02 29.82 -14.13
C THR A 46 14.75 29.24 -14.74
N SER A 47 14.88 28.25 -15.61
CA SER A 47 13.74 27.56 -16.21
C SER A 47 14.09 26.12 -16.54
N ARG A 48 13.11 25.24 -16.35
CA ARG A 48 13.14 23.86 -16.82
C ARG A 48 11.82 23.59 -17.55
N ILE A 49 11.90 23.49 -18.89
CA ILE A 49 10.73 23.20 -19.73
C ILE A 49 10.37 21.72 -19.58
N HIS A 50 9.08 21.45 -19.40
CA HIS A 50 8.55 20.09 -19.28
C HIS A 50 8.66 19.35 -20.62
N PRO A 51 9.10 18.08 -20.68
CA PRO A 51 9.35 17.36 -21.95
C PRO A 51 8.11 17.29 -22.86
N VAL A 52 6.93 17.10 -22.31
CA VAL A 52 5.65 17.09 -23.07
C VAL A 52 5.38 18.46 -23.68
N SER A 53 5.62 19.54 -22.93
CA SER A 53 5.43 20.90 -23.42
C SER A 53 6.49 21.28 -24.47
N TYR A 54 7.73 20.86 -24.27
CA TYR A 54 8.80 21.04 -25.27
C TYR A 54 8.48 20.34 -26.60
N ALA A 55 7.95 19.11 -26.54
CA ALA A 55 7.55 18.36 -27.74
C ALA A 55 6.45 19.09 -28.56
N LEU A 56 5.62 19.90 -27.91
CA LEU A 56 4.53 20.65 -28.54
C LEU A 56 4.94 22.06 -28.99
N LYS A 57 5.76 22.77 -28.21
CA LYS A 57 6.05 24.21 -28.35
C LYS A 57 7.52 24.54 -28.48
N GLY A 58 8.44 23.55 -28.40
CA GLY A 58 9.88 23.77 -28.40
C GLY A 58 10.36 24.61 -27.20
N GLU A 59 11.26 25.52 -27.42
CA GLU A 59 11.84 26.44 -26.41
C GLU A 59 10.80 27.40 -25.78
N GLU A 60 9.64 27.60 -26.42
CA GLU A 60 8.50 28.36 -25.88
C GLU A 60 7.60 27.51 -24.94
N GLY A 61 8.00 26.28 -24.66
CA GLY A 61 7.27 25.35 -23.82
C GLY A 61 7.12 25.83 -22.37
N GLU A 62 6.12 25.29 -21.72
CA GLU A 62 5.81 25.55 -20.31
C GLU A 62 6.61 24.62 -19.40
N GLY A 63 6.96 25.10 -18.21
CA GLY A 63 7.72 24.34 -17.24
C GLY A 63 7.84 25.09 -15.93
N THR A 64 8.74 24.64 -15.06
CA THR A 64 9.00 25.27 -13.78
C THR A 64 10.03 26.38 -13.91
N ARG A 65 9.78 27.55 -13.32
CA ARG A 65 10.69 28.70 -13.31
C ARG A 65 11.18 28.98 -11.89
N TYR A 66 12.43 29.48 -11.80
CA TYR A 66 13.11 29.72 -10.53
C TYR A 66 13.68 31.14 -10.49
N GLU A 67 13.50 31.82 -9.37
CA GLU A 67 14.08 33.13 -9.08
C GLU A 67 15.03 33.06 -7.88
N TYR A 68 16.10 33.83 -7.92
CA TYR A 68 17.16 33.78 -6.92
C TYR A 68 17.48 35.18 -6.41
N ASN A 69 17.86 35.27 -5.11
CA ASN A 69 18.38 36.51 -4.53
C ASN A 69 19.85 36.75 -4.91
N SER A 70 20.42 37.87 -4.38
CA SER A 70 21.83 38.23 -4.57
C SER A 70 22.81 37.18 -4.08
N ASP A 71 22.44 36.38 -3.09
CA ASP A 71 23.31 35.38 -2.46
C ASP A 71 23.24 34.02 -3.14
N GLY A 72 22.28 33.85 -4.08
CA GLY A 72 22.11 32.62 -4.85
C GLY A 72 21.06 31.68 -4.25
N ASN A 73 20.33 32.09 -3.24
CA ASN A 73 19.25 31.32 -2.67
C ASN A 73 18.01 31.39 -3.55
N CYS A 74 17.36 30.26 -3.83
CA CYS A 74 16.12 30.18 -4.59
C CYS A 74 14.97 30.78 -3.76
N ILE A 75 14.50 31.97 -4.12
CA ILE A 75 13.49 32.71 -3.38
C ILE A 75 12.07 32.48 -3.88
N ARG A 76 11.90 32.02 -5.14
CA ARG A 76 10.59 31.78 -5.74
C ARG A 76 10.65 30.64 -6.74
N ILE A 77 9.64 29.77 -6.71
CA ILE A 77 9.41 28.72 -7.70
C ILE A 77 8.02 28.93 -8.29
N LEU A 78 7.94 29.08 -9.61
CA LEU A 78 6.69 29.21 -10.35
C LEU A 78 6.41 27.88 -11.08
N TYR A 79 5.31 27.25 -10.76
CA TYR A 79 4.90 25.99 -11.37
C TYR A 79 4.04 26.19 -12.62
N PRO A 80 3.97 25.19 -13.54
CA PRO A 80 3.20 25.30 -14.78
C PRO A 80 1.70 25.57 -14.57
N ASP A 81 1.13 25.17 -13.42
CA ASP A 81 -0.27 25.40 -13.05
C ASP A 81 -0.54 26.80 -12.45
N GLY A 82 0.48 27.67 -12.47
CA GLY A 82 0.43 29.02 -11.90
C GLY A 82 0.60 29.08 -10.38
N GLY A 83 0.91 27.92 -9.73
CA GLY A 83 1.29 27.90 -8.32
C GLY A 83 2.64 28.59 -8.10
N VAL A 84 2.78 29.33 -6.98
CA VAL A 84 4.02 30.01 -6.59
C VAL A 84 4.42 29.55 -5.19
N GLU A 85 5.61 28.98 -5.06
CA GLU A 85 6.24 28.74 -3.76
C GLU A 85 7.21 29.89 -3.46
N ARG A 86 7.09 30.50 -2.28
CA ARG A 86 7.93 31.61 -1.85
C ARG A 86 8.80 31.21 -0.67
N ARG A 87 10.11 31.52 -0.72
CA ARG A 87 11.09 31.23 0.33
C ARG A 87 11.80 32.46 0.79
N PHE A 88 12.05 32.56 2.09
CA PHE A 88 12.76 33.63 2.74
C PHE A 88 13.95 33.07 3.48
N TYR A 89 15.04 33.84 3.49
CA TYR A 89 16.31 33.46 4.08
C TYR A 89 16.84 34.52 5.01
N ASP A 90 17.60 34.15 6.03
CA ASP A 90 18.37 35.03 6.86
C ASP A 90 19.68 35.48 6.17
N ALA A 91 20.51 36.27 6.87
CA ALA A 91 21.77 36.78 6.35
C ALA A 91 22.84 35.64 6.15
N ASP A 92 22.70 34.52 6.88
CA ASP A 92 23.59 33.39 6.81
C ASP A 92 23.16 32.37 5.73
N GLY A 93 22.01 32.61 5.06
CA GLY A 93 21.48 31.80 4.00
C GLY A 93 20.61 30.63 4.49
N ASN A 94 20.22 30.59 5.76
CA ASN A 94 19.27 29.62 6.28
C ASN A 94 17.84 30.01 5.88
N MET A 95 17.03 29.03 5.44
CA MET A 95 15.63 29.29 5.09
C MET A 95 14.77 29.48 6.34
N ILE A 96 14.33 30.69 6.59
CA ILE A 96 13.54 31.07 7.78
C ILE A 96 12.03 30.95 7.56
N LYS A 97 11.57 30.96 6.29
CA LYS A 97 10.14 30.80 5.96
C LYS A 97 9.94 30.20 4.58
N GLN A 98 8.94 29.29 4.46
CA GLN A 98 8.48 28.72 3.21
C GLN A 98 6.96 28.85 3.10
N VAL A 99 6.50 29.56 2.08
CA VAL A 99 5.07 29.72 1.75
C VAL A 99 4.74 28.77 0.61
N GLN A 100 3.78 27.90 0.85
CA GLN A 100 3.31 26.93 -0.15
C GLN A 100 2.39 27.61 -1.18
N PRO A 101 2.27 27.05 -2.41
CA PRO A 101 1.53 27.67 -3.51
C PRO A 101 0.07 28.03 -3.21
N GLU A 102 -0.64 27.25 -2.40
CA GLU A 102 -2.04 27.52 -2.05
C GLU A 102 -2.19 28.67 -1.03
N SER A 103 -1.12 28.94 -0.26
CA SER A 103 -1.07 29.99 0.75
C SER A 103 -0.42 31.29 0.26
N TYR A 104 0.12 31.28 -0.97
CA TYR A 104 0.81 32.44 -1.53
C TYR A 104 -0.19 33.51 -1.95
N ASP A 105 0.08 34.73 -1.51
CA ASP A 105 -0.60 35.98 -1.89
C ASP A 105 0.28 36.83 -2.82
N ALA A 106 -0.18 37.01 -4.05
CA ALA A 106 0.57 37.73 -5.08
C ALA A 106 0.68 39.26 -4.79
N ASP A 107 -0.28 39.85 -4.06
CA ASP A 107 -0.29 41.26 -3.77
C ASP A 107 0.78 41.67 -2.73
N SER A 108 1.01 40.78 -1.75
CA SER A 108 2.04 40.96 -0.73
C SER A 108 3.37 40.29 -1.05
N ASP A 109 3.44 39.43 -2.09
CA ASP A 109 4.55 38.53 -2.40
C ASP A 109 4.97 37.69 -1.19
N ASP A 110 3.98 37.25 -0.38
CA ASP A 110 4.15 36.51 0.86
C ASP A 110 2.93 35.56 1.11
N GLY A 111 2.70 35.18 2.33
CA GLY A 111 1.59 34.37 2.78
C GLY A 111 1.88 33.63 4.08
N ASN A 112 0.92 32.87 4.55
CA ASN A 112 1.15 31.99 5.71
C ASN A 112 2.00 30.80 5.29
N GLY A 113 3.12 30.59 5.99
CA GLY A 113 4.08 29.54 5.65
C GLY A 113 4.72 28.90 6.87
N TYR A 114 5.41 27.79 6.64
CA TYR A 114 6.27 27.18 7.65
C TYR A 114 7.38 28.14 8.02
N ARG A 115 7.75 28.19 9.30
CA ARG A 115 8.84 28.99 9.83
C ARG A 115 9.88 28.13 10.51
N TYR A 116 11.14 28.50 10.39
CA TYR A 116 12.27 27.76 10.89
C TYR A 116 13.17 28.74 11.71
N ALA A 117 13.61 28.28 12.88
CA ALA A 117 14.60 28.99 13.68
C ALA A 117 15.89 28.18 13.75
N TYR A 118 17.00 28.88 13.88
CA TYR A 118 18.34 28.32 13.90
C TYR A 118 19.17 28.86 15.05
N ASP A 119 20.13 28.06 15.53
CA ASP A 119 21.13 28.55 16.46
C ASP A 119 22.28 29.28 15.75
N ALA A 120 23.23 29.78 16.51
CA ALA A 120 24.39 30.51 15.99
C ALA A 120 25.33 29.67 15.11
N CYS A 121 25.16 28.34 15.09
CA CYS A 121 25.89 27.39 14.23
C CYS A 121 25.11 27.02 12.95
N GLY A 122 23.95 27.62 12.71
CA GLY A 122 23.07 27.33 11.57
C GLY A 122 22.31 26.00 11.73
N ARG A 123 22.17 25.44 12.93
CA ARG A 123 21.41 24.22 13.16
C ARG A 123 19.97 24.59 13.52
N MET A 124 19.01 23.89 12.90
CA MET A 124 17.57 24.13 13.10
C MET A 124 17.17 23.80 14.55
N THR A 125 16.61 24.79 15.27
CA THR A 125 16.16 24.62 16.65
C THR A 125 14.66 24.53 16.79
N GLU A 126 13.90 25.07 15.81
CA GLU A 126 12.44 25.09 15.87
C GLU A 126 11.82 25.04 14.47
N VAL A 127 10.69 24.34 14.36
CA VAL A 127 9.82 24.32 13.18
C VAL A 127 8.42 24.72 13.61
N GLN A 128 7.84 25.75 12.94
CA GLN A 128 6.45 26.16 13.13
C GLN A 128 5.62 25.87 11.86
N ASP A 129 4.35 25.54 12.04
CA ASP A 129 3.38 25.43 10.95
C ASP A 129 2.92 26.81 10.45
N PRO A 130 2.16 26.89 9.33
CA PRO A 130 1.61 28.16 8.83
C PRO A 130 0.65 28.88 9.80
N GLY A 131 0.12 28.17 10.80
CA GLY A 131 -0.70 28.74 11.88
C GLY A 131 0.10 29.34 13.04
N GLY A 132 1.45 29.18 13.04
CA GLY A 132 2.34 29.62 14.10
C GLY A 132 2.47 28.64 15.27
N ASN A 133 1.96 27.40 15.13
CA ASN A 133 2.13 26.37 16.15
C ASN A 133 3.50 25.71 16.01
N ILE A 134 4.18 25.47 17.12
CA ILE A 134 5.46 24.76 17.15
C ILE A 134 5.19 23.27 16.84
N LEU A 135 5.82 22.77 15.78
CA LEU A 135 5.75 21.37 15.38
C LEU A 135 6.88 20.54 15.98
N HIS A 136 8.10 21.10 16.02
CA HIS A 136 9.28 20.45 16.56
C HIS A 136 10.23 21.46 17.19
N THR A 137 10.93 21.05 18.26
CA THR A 137 12.10 21.72 18.81
C THR A 137 13.25 20.77 18.96
N TYR A 138 14.49 21.24 18.76
CA TYR A 138 15.70 20.43 18.77
C TYR A 138 16.78 21.06 19.67
N GLU A 139 17.48 20.23 20.43
CA GLU A 139 18.66 20.60 21.19
C GLU A 139 19.85 19.76 20.72
N TYR A 140 21.04 20.36 20.67
CA TYR A 140 22.24 19.76 20.11
C TYR A 140 23.39 19.74 21.10
N ASN A 141 24.29 18.74 20.96
CA ASN A 141 25.58 18.78 21.62
C ASN A 141 26.60 19.64 20.85
N GLY A 142 27.80 19.80 21.41
CA GLY A 142 28.89 20.55 20.78
C GLY A 142 29.37 19.99 19.44
N HIS A 143 29.07 18.73 19.12
CA HIS A 143 29.40 18.10 17.84
C HIS A 143 28.29 18.21 16.79
N GLY A 144 27.17 18.89 17.09
CA GLY A 144 26.06 19.07 16.17
C GLY A 144 25.06 17.90 16.11
N GLN A 145 25.14 16.97 17.06
CA GLN A 145 24.20 15.84 17.13
C GLN A 145 23.01 16.22 18.02
N ILE A 146 21.80 15.78 17.61
CA ILE A 146 20.57 16.02 18.37
C ILE A 146 20.62 15.28 19.70
N LEU A 147 20.53 15.98 20.82
CA LEU A 147 20.40 15.41 22.15
C LEU A 147 18.94 15.22 22.55
N ARG A 148 18.09 16.15 22.13
CA ARG A 148 16.69 16.17 22.51
C ARG A 148 15.84 16.69 21.34
N GLU A 149 14.73 16.03 21.12
CA GLU A 149 13.67 16.42 20.19
C GLU A 149 12.35 16.41 20.93
N VAL A 150 11.52 17.47 20.77
CA VAL A 150 10.16 17.53 21.30
C VAL A 150 9.23 17.89 20.15
N ASP A 151 8.16 17.12 19.96
CA ASP A 151 7.14 17.46 18.96
C ASP A 151 6.04 18.38 19.53
N GLY A 152 5.16 18.86 18.65
CA GLY A 152 4.11 19.82 19.00
C GLY A 152 3.08 19.31 20.01
N GLU A 153 2.99 17.98 20.24
CA GLU A 153 2.13 17.36 21.25
C GLU A 153 2.90 16.96 22.52
N GLY A 154 4.17 17.36 22.63
CA GLY A 154 4.99 17.17 23.82
C GLY A 154 5.70 15.79 23.90
N LYS A 155 5.68 14.97 22.83
CA LYS A 155 6.50 13.77 22.80
C LYS A 155 7.98 14.14 22.79
N GLU A 156 8.68 13.67 23.77
CA GLU A 156 10.12 13.90 23.94
C GLU A 156 10.91 12.65 23.55
N VAL A 157 12.00 12.87 22.81
CA VAL A 157 12.99 11.84 22.48
C VAL A 157 14.36 12.35 22.89
N LEU A 158 15.08 11.56 23.70
CA LEU A 158 16.44 11.83 24.14
C LEU A 158 17.42 10.89 23.47
N TYR A 159 18.55 11.41 23.02
CA TYR A 159 19.60 10.65 22.35
C TYR A 159 20.90 10.72 23.14
N THR A 160 21.60 9.59 23.25
CA THR A 160 22.92 9.50 23.86
C THR A 160 23.90 8.95 22.84
N TYR A 161 25.10 9.48 22.83
CA TYR A 161 26.18 9.12 21.92
C TYR A 161 27.43 8.73 22.70
N ASN A 162 28.26 7.85 22.14
CA ASN A 162 29.58 7.55 22.68
C ASN A 162 30.63 8.58 22.20
N ASP A 163 31.87 8.44 22.65
CA ASP A 163 32.97 9.34 22.30
C ASP A 163 33.33 9.32 20.80
N LEU A 164 32.92 8.28 20.05
CA LEU A 164 33.10 8.16 18.61
C LEU A 164 31.92 8.79 17.84
N GLY A 165 30.91 9.34 18.53
CA GLY A 165 29.73 9.94 17.95
C GLY A 165 28.67 8.95 17.50
N TRP A 166 28.76 7.68 17.86
CA TRP A 166 27.72 6.71 17.53
C TRP A 166 26.59 6.77 18.55
N LYS A 167 25.34 6.74 18.05
CA LYS A 167 24.15 6.72 18.90
C LYS A 167 24.05 5.40 19.65
N ILE A 168 24.22 5.45 20.97
CA ILE A 168 24.17 4.27 21.85
C ILE A 168 22.82 4.11 22.54
N ARG A 169 21.99 5.15 22.58
CA ARG A 169 20.71 5.11 23.27
C ARG A 169 19.70 6.09 22.67
N GLU A 170 18.46 5.68 22.64
CA GLU A 170 17.29 6.47 22.31
C GLU A 170 16.22 6.23 23.39
N GLN A 171 15.73 7.30 24.03
CA GLN A 171 14.71 7.24 25.07
C GLN A 171 13.50 8.06 24.63
N ILE A 172 12.37 7.40 24.47
CA ILE A 172 11.11 7.99 24.04
C ILE A 172 10.18 8.09 25.23
N LYS A 173 9.83 9.31 25.65
CA LYS A 173 8.90 9.55 26.75
C LYS A 173 7.52 9.00 26.41
N VAL A 174 6.99 8.13 27.25
CA VAL A 174 5.72 7.45 27.03
C VAL A 174 4.63 7.83 28.05
N GLN A 175 5.03 8.26 29.25
CA GLN A 175 4.12 8.74 30.30
C GLN A 175 4.74 9.90 31.07
N GLU A 176 3.91 10.86 31.48
CA GLU A 176 4.26 11.99 32.37
C GLU A 176 3.98 11.64 33.84
N THR A 177 4.44 10.48 34.27
CA THR A 177 4.44 10.11 35.69
C THR A 177 5.64 10.76 36.40
N ASP A 178 5.66 10.77 37.73
CA ASP A 178 6.84 11.17 38.50
C ASP A 178 7.37 9.92 39.24
N PRO A 179 8.52 9.35 38.82
CA PRO A 179 9.36 9.71 37.67
C PRO A 179 8.73 9.37 36.30
N ALA A 180 9.11 10.15 35.25
CA ALA A 180 8.64 9.91 33.89
C ALA A 180 9.12 8.56 33.33
N LEU A 181 8.24 7.89 32.60
CA LEU A 181 8.54 6.57 31.99
C LEU A 181 8.98 6.72 30.54
N TYR A 182 10.10 6.11 30.18
CA TYR A 182 10.64 6.08 28.82
C TYR A 182 10.69 4.68 28.25
N ARG A 183 10.35 4.52 26.97
CA ARG A 183 10.76 3.38 26.16
C ARG A 183 12.20 3.60 25.72
N VAL A 184 13.06 2.60 25.89
CA VAL A 184 14.48 2.70 25.60
C VAL A 184 14.86 1.75 24.48
N ILE A 185 15.67 2.24 23.55
CA ILE A 185 16.37 1.44 22.55
C ILE A 185 17.87 1.67 22.77
N ALA A 186 18.62 0.60 22.99
CA ALA A 186 20.06 0.67 23.17
C ALA A 186 20.81 -0.04 22.05
N TYR A 187 21.96 0.49 21.67
CA TYR A 187 22.78 -0.01 20.58
C TYR A 187 24.19 -0.27 21.07
N THR A 188 24.75 -1.42 20.70
CA THR A 188 26.16 -1.76 20.94
C THR A 188 26.85 -1.93 19.60
N TYR A 189 28.09 -1.48 19.53
CA TYR A 189 28.90 -1.49 18.32
C TYR A 189 30.23 -2.22 18.55
N ASP A 190 30.77 -2.81 17.49
CA ASP A 190 32.13 -3.31 17.48
C ASP A 190 33.14 -2.17 17.24
N SER A 191 34.43 -2.50 17.24
CA SER A 191 35.49 -1.51 17.01
C SER A 191 35.51 -0.90 15.59
N GLN A 192 34.78 -1.48 14.65
CA GLN A 192 34.67 -1.00 13.26
C GLN A 192 33.42 -0.13 13.06
N GLY A 193 32.57 -0.02 14.08
CA GLY A 193 31.33 0.77 14.01
C GLY A 193 30.12 -0.03 13.53
N ASN A 194 30.21 -1.35 13.42
CA ASN A 194 29.05 -2.17 13.09
C ASN A 194 28.19 -2.37 14.34
N LYS A 195 26.89 -2.28 14.17
CA LYS A 195 25.93 -2.56 15.24
C LYS A 195 25.90 -4.07 15.52
N VAL A 196 26.39 -4.49 16.69
CA VAL A 196 26.41 -5.91 17.10
C VAL A 196 25.24 -6.31 17.99
N GLU A 197 24.58 -5.33 18.63
CA GLU A 197 23.38 -5.57 19.42
C GLU A 197 22.42 -4.38 19.32
N GLU A 198 21.15 -4.70 19.30
CA GLU A 198 20.05 -3.77 19.48
C GLU A 198 19.12 -4.32 20.55
N ALA A 199 18.89 -3.54 21.61
CA ALA A 199 18.11 -3.96 22.75
C ALA A 199 16.95 -3.00 23.00
N TYR A 200 15.78 -3.55 23.31
CA TYR A 200 14.54 -2.82 23.55
C TYR A 200 14.06 -3.05 24.98
N GLY A 201 13.79 -1.97 25.70
CA GLY A 201 13.35 -2.04 27.07
C GLY A 201 12.56 -0.81 27.53
N GLN A 202 12.38 -0.70 28.84
CA GLN A 202 11.76 0.46 29.48
C GLN A 202 12.59 0.91 30.66
N GLN A 203 12.56 2.20 31.00
CA GLN A 203 13.27 2.74 32.13
C GLN A 203 12.58 3.97 32.71
N GLU A 204 12.61 4.11 34.01
CA GLU A 204 12.39 5.38 34.72
C GLU A 204 13.66 6.24 34.62
N VAL A 205 13.54 7.57 34.54
CA VAL A 205 14.67 8.49 34.27
C VAL A 205 15.80 8.40 35.29
N GLU A 206 15.50 8.06 36.55
CA GLU A 206 16.44 8.14 37.64
C GLU A 206 17.18 6.82 37.96
N ARG A 207 16.95 5.74 37.19
CA ARG A 207 17.67 4.46 37.41
C ARG A 207 18.81 4.30 36.42
N ASP A 208 20.03 4.49 36.88
CA ASP A 208 21.24 3.95 36.26
C ASP A 208 21.21 2.42 36.39
N GLY A 209 21.02 1.72 35.29
CA GLY A 209 21.00 0.25 35.24
C GLY A 209 20.43 -0.29 33.94
N GLU A 210 20.59 -1.58 33.71
CA GLU A 210 19.91 -2.23 32.59
C GLU A 210 18.41 -2.27 32.88
N PRO A 211 17.57 -1.80 31.92
CA PRO A 211 16.11 -1.88 32.05
C PRO A 211 15.60 -3.32 32.18
N ASP A 212 14.59 -3.53 33.01
CA ASP A 212 13.94 -4.83 33.14
C ASP A 212 13.35 -5.32 31.83
N GLY A 213 13.56 -6.59 31.51
CA GLY A 213 12.92 -7.28 30.41
C GLY A 213 13.39 -6.86 29.03
N TRP A 214 14.68 -6.68 28.84
CA TRP A 214 15.26 -6.44 27.53
C TRP A 214 14.91 -7.56 26.53
N HIS A 215 14.54 -7.14 25.33
CA HIS A 215 14.54 -7.95 24.14
C HIS A 215 15.73 -7.56 23.27
N ARG A 216 16.57 -8.54 22.87
CA ARG A 216 17.81 -8.28 22.14
C ARG A 216 17.81 -8.94 20.78
N ILE A 217 18.41 -8.21 19.83
CA ILE A 217 18.78 -8.72 18.52
C ILE A 217 20.29 -8.60 18.39
N HIS A 218 20.93 -9.72 18.09
CA HIS A 218 22.38 -9.79 17.91
C HIS A 218 22.72 -9.88 16.44
N PHE A 219 23.73 -9.15 16.03
CA PHE A 219 24.25 -9.10 14.67
C PHE A 219 25.70 -9.57 14.69
N SER A 220 26.08 -10.42 13.74
CA SER A 220 27.45 -10.84 13.54
C SER A 220 27.87 -10.57 12.11
N TYR A 221 29.14 -10.24 11.90
CA TYR A 221 29.68 -9.87 10.61
C TYR A 221 30.82 -10.81 10.23
N ASP A 222 31.01 -11.02 8.93
CA ASP A 222 32.15 -11.76 8.42
C ASP A 222 33.44 -10.90 8.43
N LYS A 223 34.56 -11.49 8.04
CA LYS A 223 35.86 -10.78 7.98
C LYS A 223 35.92 -9.64 6.94
N ASN A 224 34.97 -9.60 5.99
CA ASN A 224 34.84 -8.55 5.00
C ASN A 224 33.80 -7.50 5.41
N ASN A 225 33.29 -7.59 6.64
CA ASN A 225 32.30 -6.67 7.22
C ASN A 225 30.89 -6.81 6.63
N HIS A 226 30.55 -7.98 6.06
CA HIS A 226 29.16 -8.27 5.65
C HIS A 226 28.41 -8.91 6.82
N LEU A 227 27.15 -8.52 6.99
CA LEU A 227 26.25 -9.11 7.99
C LEU A 227 26.02 -10.59 7.68
N ASN A 228 26.52 -11.50 8.52
CA ASN A 228 26.40 -12.93 8.26
C ASN A 228 25.39 -13.66 9.15
N VAL A 229 25.12 -13.19 10.39
CA VAL A 229 24.11 -13.78 11.24
C VAL A 229 23.31 -12.70 11.95
N VAL A 230 21.99 -12.86 11.96
CA VAL A 230 21.05 -12.14 12.83
C VAL A 230 20.36 -13.16 13.72
N LYS A 231 20.34 -12.92 15.03
CA LYS A 231 19.73 -13.81 16.02
C LYS A 231 18.99 -12.99 17.07
N ASP A 232 17.83 -13.46 17.52
CA ASP A 232 17.11 -12.87 18.64
C ASP A 232 17.03 -13.82 19.86
N ASP A 233 16.45 -13.31 20.95
CA ASP A 233 16.28 -14.07 22.20
C ASP A 233 15.23 -15.20 22.11
N PHE A 234 14.41 -15.25 21.05
CA PHE A 234 13.39 -16.28 20.83
C PHE A 234 13.84 -17.41 19.91
N GLY A 235 15.09 -17.37 19.46
CA GLY A 235 15.67 -18.37 18.59
C GLY A 235 15.45 -18.14 17.11
N ALA A 236 14.85 -17.00 16.71
CA ALA A 236 14.87 -16.59 15.31
C ALA A 236 16.32 -16.39 14.90
N LYS A 237 16.69 -16.98 13.78
CA LYS A 237 18.05 -16.91 13.25
C LYS A 237 18.01 -16.82 11.75
N MET A 238 18.75 -15.85 11.21
CA MET A 238 19.03 -15.71 9.77
C MET A 238 20.54 -15.79 9.57
N ARG A 239 20.96 -16.48 8.52
CA ARG A 239 22.36 -16.59 8.11
C ARG A 239 22.51 -16.25 6.65
N TYR A 240 23.58 -15.55 6.33
CA TYR A 240 23.95 -15.16 4.97
C TYR A 240 25.39 -15.56 4.68
N ASP A 241 25.62 -16.12 3.49
CA ASP A 241 26.96 -16.28 2.94
C ASP A 241 27.09 -15.42 1.67
N TYR A 242 28.30 -14.97 1.37
CA TYR A 242 28.57 -14.03 0.30
C TYR A 242 29.64 -14.55 -0.66
N ASP A 243 29.61 -14.10 -1.91
CA ASP A 243 30.70 -14.28 -2.85
C ASP A 243 31.80 -13.21 -2.64
N CYS A 244 32.87 -13.29 -3.44
CA CYS A 244 33.99 -12.34 -3.34
C CYS A 244 33.65 -10.90 -3.79
N LEU A 245 32.49 -10.67 -4.41
CA LEU A 245 31.97 -9.36 -4.82
C LEU A 245 30.97 -8.79 -3.81
N GLY A 246 30.66 -9.54 -2.74
CA GLY A 246 29.69 -9.14 -1.72
C GLY A 246 28.23 -9.45 -2.06
N ASN A 247 27.96 -10.27 -3.07
CA ASN A 247 26.60 -10.72 -3.35
C ASN A 247 26.22 -11.87 -2.43
N VAL A 248 24.98 -11.90 -1.92
CA VAL A 248 24.46 -12.97 -1.08
C VAL A 248 24.32 -14.25 -1.91
N THR A 249 25.04 -15.32 -1.54
CA THR A 249 24.97 -16.64 -2.22
C THR A 249 24.09 -17.64 -1.49
N LEU A 250 23.92 -17.47 -0.18
CA LEU A 250 23.07 -18.29 0.66
C LEU A 250 22.26 -17.39 1.61
N GLU A 251 21.00 -17.67 1.76
CA GLU A 251 20.13 -17.19 2.83
C GLU A 251 19.51 -18.39 3.52
N GLU A 252 19.72 -18.50 4.82
CA GLU A 252 19.14 -19.54 5.67
C GLU A 252 18.35 -18.89 6.81
N ARG A 253 17.11 -19.33 7.02
CA ARG A 253 16.23 -18.83 8.08
C ARG A 253 15.62 -20.00 8.85
N VAL A 254 15.68 -19.94 10.16
CA VAL A 254 14.95 -20.88 11.03
C VAL A 254 13.45 -20.56 10.96
N ILE A 255 12.64 -21.53 10.55
CA ILE A 255 11.17 -21.42 10.48
C ILE A 255 10.54 -21.99 11.75
N ALA A 256 10.93 -23.21 12.11
CA ALA A 256 10.52 -23.93 13.31
C ALA A 256 11.67 -24.86 13.74
N ASP A 257 11.54 -25.53 14.87
CA ASP A 257 12.54 -26.47 15.33
C ASP A 257 12.83 -27.57 14.27
N GLY A 258 14.06 -27.59 13.79
CA GLY A 258 14.52 -28.52 12.74
C GLY A 258 14.01 -28.20 11.33
N VAL A 259 13.32 -27.11 11.12
CA VAL A 259 12.82 -26.67 9.79
C VAL A 259 13.46 -25.35 9.41
N HIS A 260 14.19 -25.34 8.31
CA HIS A 260 14.90 -24.17 7.80
C HIS A 260 14.41 -23.83 6.38
N SER A 261 14.26 -22.56 6.10
CA SER A 261 14.19 -22.04 4.74
C SER A 261 15.61 -21.83 4.24
N VAL A 262 15.97 -22.45 3.13
CA VAL A 262 17.31 -22.35 2.54
C VAL A 262 17.16 -21.91 1.08
N ILE A 263 17.80 -20.78 0.75
CA ILE A 263 17.76 -20.19 -0.59
C ILE A 263 19.19 -19.98 -1.07
N HIS A 264 19.50 -20.52 -2.25
CA HIS A 264 20.77 -20.31 -2.92
C HIS A 264 20.61 -19.33 -4.09
N TYR A 265 21.57 -18.43 -4.23
CA TYR A 265 21.62 -17.42 -5.29
C TYR A 265 22.87 -17.60 -6.13
N ALA A 266 22.73 -17.47 -7.45
CA ALA A 266 23.86 -17.45 -8.39
C ALA A 266 23.81 -16.21 -9.27
N TYR A 267 25.00 -15.62 -9.50
CA TYR A 267 25.14 -14.35 -10.19
C TYR A 267 26.04 -14.52 -11.44
N ASN A 268 25.86 -13.66 -12.43
CA ASN A 268 26.75 -13.57 -13.58
C ASN A 268 27.94 -12.62 -13.27
N LYS A 269 28.82 -12.43 -14.27
CA LYS A 269 30.00 -11.56 -14.16
C LYS A 269 29.69 -10.09 -13.86
N ASN A 270 28.47 -9.63 -14.15
CA ASN A 270 28.01 -8.27 -13.89
C ASN A 270 27.38 -8.12 -12.51
N GLY A 271 27.33 -9.19 -11.69
CA GLY A 271 26.65 -9.19 -10.41
C GLY A 271 25.12 -9.33 -10.50
N TRP A 272 24.57 -9.69 -11.67
CA TRP A 272 23.13 -9.86 -11.84
C TRP A 272 22.73 -11.27 -11.46
N LEU A 273 21.63 -11.40 -10.70
CA LEU A 273 21.07 -12.69 -10.24
C LEU A 273 20.57 -13.50 -11.45
N VAL A 274 21.19 -14.65 -11.72
CA VAL A 274 20.79 -15.52 -12.84
C VAL A 274 20.00 -16.75 -12.39
N GLN A 275 20.12 -17.16 -11.11
CA GLN A 275 19.37 -18.27 -10.57
C GLN A 275 19.11 -18.07 -9.08
N ARG A 276 17.89 -18.40 -8.67
CA ARG A 276 17.44 -18.57 -7.28
C ARG A 276 16.95 -19.99 -7.12
N THR A 277 17.51 -20.72 -6.16
CA THR A 277 17.10 -22.09 -5.83
C THR A 277 16.62 -22.12 -4.39
N GLU A 278 15.37 -22.46 -4.17
CA GLU A 278 14.77 -22.62 -2.84
C GLU A 278 14.55 -24.10 -2.55
N GLU A 279 15.04 -24.54 -1.40
CA GLU A 279 14.85 -25.91 -0.94
C GLU A 279 13.50 -26.03 -0.23
N ILE A 280 12.58 -26.80 -0.82
CA ILE A 280 11.28 -27.08 -0.23
C ILE A 280 11.40 -28.34 0.61
N GLN A 281 11.45 -28.16 1.91
CA GLN A 281 11.45 -29.21 2.92
C GLN A 281 10.11 -29.27 3.64
N GLY A 282 9.50 -30.47 3.72
CA GLY A 282 8.22 -30.73 4.37
C GLY A 282 8.05 -32.23 4.62
N ASN A 283 6.81 -32.72 4.68
CA ASN A 283 6.47 -34.15 4.89
C ASN A 283 6.71 -35.02 3.65
N GLY A 284 7.85 -34.84 2.96
CA GLY A 284 8.23 -35.55 1.74
C GLY A 284 9.72 -35.34 1.44
N PRO A 285 10.23 -35.88 0.31
CA PRO A 285 11.59 -35.61 -0.12
C PRO A 285 11.77 -34.12 -0.39
N VAL A 286 12.99 -33.60 -0.09
CA VAL A 286 13.35 -32.21 -0.38
C VAL A 286 13.26 -31.99 -1.90
N GLN A 287 12.57 -30.94 -2.29
CA GLN A 287 12.42 -30.49 -3.67
C GLN A 287 13.14 -29.15 -3.85
N ALA A 288 13.73 -28.95 -5.02
CA ALA A 288 14.40 -27.70 -5.37
C ALA A 288 13.53 -26.88 -6.32
N ALA A 289 13.02 -25.74 -5.86
CA ALA A 289 12.31 -24.78 -6.68
C ALA A 289 13.33 -23.83 -7.34
N VAL A 290 13.56 -23.99 -8.65
CA VAL A 290 14.57 -23.24 -9.39
C VAL A 290 13.91 -22.17 -10.26
N THR A 291 14.17 -20.91 -9.95
CA THR A 291 13.82 -19.75 -10.79
C THR A 291 15.06 -19.25 -11.52
N ARG A 292 14.95 -18.99 -12.83
CA ARG A 292 16.05 -18.48 -13.67
C ARG A 292 15.72 -17.11 -14.23
N TYR A 293 16.75 -16.27 -14.37
CA TYR A 293 16.64 -14.88 -14.79
C TYR A 293 17.60 -14.63 -15.96
N ALA A 294 17.16 -13.86 -16.95
CA ALA A 294 18.00 -13.39 -18.05
C ALA A 294 17.83 -11.87 -18.22
N TYR A 295 18.88 -11.24 -18.68
CA TYR A 295 18.99 -9.79 -18.78
C TYR A 295 19.45 -9.36 -20.16
N ASP A 296 19.13 -8.14 -20.56
CA ASP A 296 19.71 -7.50 -21.71
C ASP A 296 21.09 -6.87 -21.39
N ALA A 297 21.67 -6.17 -22.36
CA ALA A 297 22.99 -5.55 -22.20
C ALA A 297 23.02 -4.37 -21.23
N ASN A 298 21.86 -3.71 -20.98
CA ASN A 298 21.73 -2.61 -20.03
C ASN A 298 21.48 -3.12 -18.59
N GLY A 299 21.17 -4.41 -18.41
CA GLY A 299 20.85 -5.00 -17.12
C GLY A 299 19.34 -5.11 -16.84
N ASN A 300 18.50 -4.85 -17.82
CA ASN A 300 17.06 -5.02 -17.66
C ASN A 300 16.69 -6.51 -17.66
N LEU A 301 15.83 -6.91 -16.76
CA LEU A 301 15.35 -8.28 -16.63
C LEU A 301 14.39 -8.65 -17.78
N THR A 302 14.89 -9.36 -18.79
CA THR A 302 14.13 -9.70 -20.01
C THR A 302 13.37 -11.01 -19.92
N LYS A 303 13.80 -11.93 -19.04
CA LYS A 303 13.13 -13.23 -18.90
C LYS A 303 13.22 -13.77 -17.48
N ILE A 304 12.11 -14.29 -16.99
CA ILE A 304 12.03 -15.12 -15.79
C ILE A 304 11.48 -16.48 -16.21
N THR A 305 12.12 -17.57 -15.78
CA THR A 305 11.58 -18.92 -15.92
C THR A 305 11.24 -19.44 -14.52
N THR A 306 9.97 -19.73 -14.27
CA THR A 306 9.47 -20.21 -12.98
C THR A 306 9.89 -21.66 -12.73
N PRO A 307 9.81 -22.19 -11.50
CA PRO A 307 10.14 -23.58 -11.18
C PRO A 307 9.36 -24.60 -12.02
N LYS A 308 8.09 -24.33 -12.35
CA LYS A 308 7.26 -25.18 -13.21
C LYS A 308 7.47 -24.99 -14.71
N GLY A 309 8.38 -24.09 -15.11
CA GLY A 309 8.75 -23.84 -16.50
C GLY A 309 7.88 -22.82 -17.24
N SER A 310 7.00 -22.10 -16.54
CA SER A 310 6.32 -20.93 -17.11
C SER A 310 7.33 -19.81 -17.33
N GLU A 311 7.09 -18.96 -18.33
CA GLU A 311 8.01 -17.91 -18.73
C GLU A 311 7.34 -16.53 -18.64
N ILE A 312 8.06 -15.55 -18.10
CA ILE A 312 7.69 -14.14 -18.13
C ILE A 312 8.76 -13.44 -18.98
N HIS A 313 8.35 -12.86 -20.11
CA HIS A 313 9.21 -12.09 -20.99
C HIS A 313 8.91 -10.60 -20.84
N ARG A 314 9.95 -9.78 -20.83
CA ARG A 314 9.84 -8.33 -20.74
C ARG A 314 10.63 -7.67 -21.84
N SER A 315 10.02 -6.66 -22.47
CA SER A 315 10.64 -5.80 -23.45
C SER A 315 10.71 -4.38 -22.93
N TYR A 316 11.76 -3.68 -23.26
CA TYR A 316 12.02 -2.33 -22.78
C TYR A 316 12.29 -1.41 -23.94
N ASP A 317 11.95 -0.14 -23.78
CA ASP A 317 12.30 0.90 -24.73
C ASP A 317 13.74 1.42 -24.48
N ALA A 318 14.11 2.47 -25.21
CA ALA A 318 15.44 3.07 -25.14
C ALA A 318 15.74 3.80 -23.82
N ASP A 319 14.74 4.10 -23.00
CA ASP A 319 14.89 4.67 -21.65
C ASP A 319 14.78 3.61 -20.55
N ASP A 320 14.93 2.32 -20.91
CA ASP A 320 14.80 1.18 -20.01
C ASP A 320 13.41 1.08 -19.36
N ARG A 321 12.36 1.68 -19.97
CA ARG A 321 10.98 1.59 -19.50
C ARG A 321 10.31 0.33 -20.07
N LEU A 322 9.55 -0.38 -19.26
CA LEU A 322 8.86 -1.61 -19.65
C LEU A 322 7.77 -1.32 -20.71
N THR A 323 7.95 -1.78 -21.94
CA THR A 323 6.97 -1.64 -23.02
C THR A 323 6.03 -2.82 -23.18
N GLU A 324 6.49 -4.03 -22.83
CA GLU A 324 5.67 -5.24 -22.87
C GLU A 324 6.11 -6.21 -21.77
N GLU A 325 5.13 -6.80 -21.11
CA GLU A 325 5.29 -7.99 -20.28
C GLU A 325 4.39 -9.11 -20.84
N ARG A 326 4.99 -10.26 -21.14
CA ARG A 326 4.30 -11.43 -21.66
C ARG A 326 4.47 -12.60 -20.71
N VAL A 327 3.37 -13.15 -20.20
CA VAL A 327 3.33 -14.32 -19.33
C VAL A 327 2.88 -15.52 -20.15
N LEU A 328 3.73 -16.55 -20.23
CA LEU A 328 3.51 -17.78 -20.97
C LEU A 328 3.42 -18.97 -20.02
N ASP A 329 2.26 -19.61 -19.95
CA ASP A 329 2.06 -20.91 -19.32
C ASP A 329 1.49 -21.86 -20.40
N ARG A 330 2.38 -22.50 -21.15
CA ARG A 330 2.02 -23.35 -22.28
C ARG A 330 1.20 -24.56 -21.86
N LYS A 331 1.44 -25.08 -20.64
CA LYS A 331 0.71 -26.24 -20.10
C LYS A 331 -0.76 -25.92 -19.89
N ASN A 332 -1.09 -24.69 -19.49
CA ASN A 332 -2.44 -24.27 -19.17
C ASN A 332 -3.03 -23.32 -20.21
N GLY A 333 -2.35 -23.12 -21.36
CA GLY A 333 -2.84 -22.32 -22.49
C GLY A 333 -2.85 -20.80 -22.25
N ILE A 334 -2.06 -20.31 -21.31
CA ILE A 334 -1.98 -18.87 -20.99
C ILE A 334 -0.89 -18.21 -21.85
N ASP A 335 -1.26 -17.13 -22.54
CA ASP A 335 -0.36 -16.23 -23.25
C ASP A 335 -0.90 -14.79 -23.08
N ARG A 336 -0.66 -14.22 -21.93
CA ARG A 336 -1.12 -12.86 -21.57
C ARG A 336 -0.02 -11.87 -21.87
N ARG A 337 -0.37 -10.78 -22.58
CA ARG A 337 0.54 -9.66 -22.85
C ARG A 337 -0.03 -8.38 -22.25
N VAL A 338 0.83 -7.61 -21.61
CA VAL A 338 0.50 -6.26 -21.14
C VAL A 338 1.46 -5.31 -21.83
N GLN A 339 0.92 -4.36 -22.59
CA GLN A 339 1.69 -3.35 -23.30
C GLN A 339 1.49 -1.97 -22.67
N TYR A 340 2.54 -1.17 -22.68
CA TYR A 340 2.56 0.18 -22.12
C TYR A 340 3.03 1.17 -23.19
N ALA A 341 2.36 2.33 -23.23
CA ALA A 341 2.80 3.48 -23.99
C ALA A 341 3.01 4.66 -23.05
N TYR A 342 4.06 5.42 -23.30
CA TYR A 342 4.51 6.51 -22.43
C TYR A 342 4.47 7.86 -23.15
N ASP A 343 4.33 8.94 -22.36
CA ASP A 343 4.62 10.28 -22.86
C ASP A 343 6.12 10.60 -22.79
N ALA A 344 6.48 11.81 -23.23
CA ALA A 344 7.85 12.29 -23.23
C ALA A 344 8.44 12.51 -21.81
N ALA A 345 7.62 12.60 -20.79
CA ALA A 345 8.02 12.69 -19.37
C ALA A 345 8.18 11.31 -18.71
N GLY A 346 7.72 10.23 -19.37
CA GLY A 346 7.77 8.87 -18.86
C GLY A 346 6.49 8.41 -18.16
N ASN A 347 5.41 9.18 -18.23
CA ASN A 347 4.12 8.80 -17.67
C ASN A 347 3.40 7.78 -18.56
N VAL A 348 2.73 6.79 -17.98
CA VAL A 348 1.99 5.76 -18.71
C VAL A 348 0.71 6.36 -19.30
N LEU A 349 0.70 6.62 -20.62
CA LEU A 349 -0.49 7.11 -21.33
C LEU A 349 -1.51 6.01 -21.58
N LYS A 350 -1.04 4.79 -21.87
CA LYS A 350 -1.89 3.64 -22.20
C LYS A 350 -1.33 2.36 -21.59
N GLN A 351 -2.25 1.53 -21.14
CA GLN A 351 -1.99 0.14 -20.77
C GLN A 351 -3.00 -0.73 -21.52
N ALA A 352 -2.52 -1.67 -22.32
CA ALA A 352 -3.33 -2.61 -23.07
C ALA A 352 -3.03 -4.03 -22.61
N ILE A 353 -4.06 -4.79 -22.21
CA ILE A 353 -3.96 -6.20 -21.92
C ILE A 353 -4.48 -6.95 -23.13
N LEU A 354 -3.61 -7.72 -23.77
CA LEU A 354 -3.87 -8.42 -25.03
C LEU A 354 -4.02 -9.92 -24.79
N GLY A 355 -5.09 -10.49 -25.34
CA GLY A 355 -5.30 -11.92 -25.41
C GLY A 355 -4.85 -12.52 -26.76
N THR A 356 -4.79 -13.85 -26.85
CA THR A 356 -4.43 -14.59 -28.08
C THR A 356 -5.48 -14.45 -29.18
N ASP A 357 -6.74 -14.20 -28.81
CA ASP A 357 -7.90 -14.18 -29.70
C ASP A 357 -8.19 -12.78 -30.28
N GLY A 358 -7.25 -11.85 -30.13
CA GLY A 358 -7.39 -10.46 -30.57
C GLY A 358 -8.17 -9.59 -29.58
N GLU A 359 -8.51 -10.09 -28.39
CA GLU A 359 -9.08 -9.29 -27.32
C GLU A 359 -8.06 -8.26 -26.82
N CYS A 360 -8.52 -7.03 -26.62
CA CYS A 360 -7.71 -5.93 -26.12
C CYS A 360 -8.48 -5.14 -25.07
N LEU A 361 -8.00 -5.15 -23.83
CA LEU A 361 -8.52 -4.32 -22.76
C LEU A 361 -7.58 -3.11 -22.59
N GLU A 362 -7.92 -2.00 -23.24
CA GLU A 362 -7.12 -0.77 -23.18
C GLU A 362 -7.69 0.19 -22.12
N SER A 363 -6.82 0.68 -21.27
CA SER A 363 -7.05 1.83 -20.39
C SER A 363 -6.07 2.96 -20.73
N SER A 364 -6.49 4.21 -20.54
CA SER A 364 -5.64 5.36 -20.81
C SER A 364 -5.66 6.37 -19.66
N THR A 365 -4.56 7.12 -19.52
CA THR A 365 -4.40 8.18 -18.53
C THR A 365 -3.87 9.44 -19.23
N ARG A 366 -4.41 10.61 -18.85
CA ARG A 366 -3.86 11.91 -19.26
C ARG A 366 -3.26 12.57 -18.05
N TYR A 367 -2.19 13.31 -18.27
CA TYR A 367 -1.43 14.01 -17.24
C TYR A 367 -1.36 15.51 -17.51
N ASP A 368 -1.16 16.29 -16.47
CA ASP A 368 -0.80 17.70 -16.59
C ASP A 368 0.73 17.90 -16.60
N LEU A 369 1.19 19.15 -16.70
CA LEU A 369 2.62 19.48 -16.73
C LEU A 369 3.34 19.41 -15.36
N LYS A 370 2.67 18.86 -14.34
CA LYS A 370 3.25 18.44 -13.06
C LYS A 370 3.23 16.92 -12.90
N ASP A 371 3.00 16.18 -14.00
CA ASP A 371 2.92 14.71 -14.03
C ASP A 371 1.80 14.13 -13.16
N ARG A 372 0.75 14.92 -12.85
CA ARG A 372 -0.42 14.44 -12.11
C ARG A 372 -1.47 13.89 -13.07
N ALA A 373 -2.03 12.72 -12.77
CA ALA A 373 -3.10 12.12 -13.59
C ALA A 373 -4.36 12.98 -13.53
N THR A 374 -4.81 13.51 -14.66
CA THR A 374 -6.02 14.34 -14.76
C THR A 374 -7.24 13.55 -15.20
N HIS A 375 -7.06 12.52 -16.02
CA HIS A 375 -8.13 11.64 -16.50
C HIS A 375 -7.64 10.20 -16.51
N ARG A 376 -8.52 9.29 -16.15
CA ARG A 376 -8.36 7.85 -16.39
C ARG A 376 -9.56 7.32 -17.14
N THR A 377 -9.33 6.68 -18.27
CA THR A 377 -10.38 6.04 -19.07
C THR A 377 -10.24 4.54 -18.93
N ASN A 378 -11.31 3.86 -18.51
CA ASN A 378 -11.35 2.41 -18.42
C ASN A 378 -11.61 1.77 -19.81
N PRO A 379 -11.49 0.43 -19.99
CA PRO A 379 -11.73 -0.22 -21.28
C PRO A 379 -13.14 0.02 -21.86
N ALA A 380 -14.15 0.28 -21.03
CA ALA A 380 -15.52 0.57 -21.47
C ALA A 380 -15.75 2.05 -21.84
N GLY A 381 -14.69 2.88 -21.82
CA GLY A 381 -14.76 4.30 -22.14
C GLY A 381 -15.28 5.18 -20.99
N GLY A 382 -15.45 4.63 -19.80
CA GLY A 382 -15.79 5.41 -18.59
C GLY A 382 -14.61 6.26 -18.14
N VAL A 383 -14.83 7.58 -17.99
CA VAL A 383 -13.79 8.54 -17.62
C VAL A 383 -13.93 8.92 -16.15
N THR A 384 -12.83 8.78 -15.39
CA THR A 384 -12.68 9.38 -14.06
C THR A 384 -11.80 10.62 -14.19
N ARG A 385 -12.30 11.77 -13.74
CA ARG A 385 -11.60 13.06 -13.79
C ARG A 385 -11.06 13.43 -12.42
N TYR A 386 -9.80 13.90 -12.35
CA TYR A 386 -9.14 14.36 -11.14
C TYR A 386 -8.76 15.83 -11.27
N LEU A 387 -9.09 16.63 -10.27
CA LEU A 387 -8.75 18.04 -10.16
C LEU A 387 -7.92 18.25 -8.90
N TYR A 388 -6.83 19.00 -9.03
CA TYR A 388 -5.87 19.25 -7.95
C TYR A 388 -5.89 20.72 -7.52
N ASP A 389 -5.48 20.98 -6.28
CA ASP A 389 -5.13 22.32 -5.83
C ASP A 389 -3.66 22.63 -6.21
N ARG A 390 -3.20 23.85 -5.92
CA ARG A 390 -1.83 24.29 -6.24
C ARG A 390 -0.75 23.61 -5.41
N ASN A 391 -1.10 22.97 -4.29
CA ASN A 391 -0.22 22.13 -3.46
C ASN A 391 -0.21 20.66 -3.87
N ASP A 392 -0.70 20.31 -5.09
CA ASP A 392 -0.77 18.95 -5.64
C ASP A 392 -1.72 17.99 -4.89
N ARG A 393 -2.64 18.52 -4.06
CA ARG A 393 -3.61 17.72 -3.34
C ARG A 393 -4.87 17.53 -4.18
N LEU A 394 -5.47 16.35 -4.14
CA LEU A 394 -6.70 16.05 -4.86
C LEU A 394 -7.86 16.89 -4.31
N ARG A 395 -8.32 17.89 -5.09
CA ARG A 395 -9.44 18.76 -4.73
C ARG A 395 -10.78 18.15 -5.09
N LYS A 396 -10.88 17.42 -6.21
CA LYS A 396 -12.13 16.82 -6.68
C LYS A 396 -11.85 15.58 -7.51
N GLU A 397 -12.65 14.54 -7.30
CA GLU A 397 -12.68 13.31 -8.08
C GLU A 397 -14.09 13.12 -8.64
N ILE A 398 -14.19 12.99 -9.96
CA ILE A 398 -15.45 12.84 -10.69
C ILE A 398 -15.48 11.45 -11.28
N SER A 399 -16.45 10.63 -10.86
CA SER A 399 -16.65 9.29 -11.39
C SER A 399 -17.21 9.30 -12.81
N PRO A 400 -17.21 8.17 -13.55
CA PRO A 400 -17.82 8.09 -14.86
C PRO A 400 -19.32 8.47 -14.90
N TYR A 401 -20.03 8.43 -13.78
CA TYR A 401 -21.43 8.86 -13.67
C TYR A 401 -21.59 10.37 -13.61
N GLY A 402 -20.63 11.05 -13.01
CA GLY A 402 -20.68 12.49 -12.84
C GLY A 402 -19.91 13.29 -13.88
N TYR A 403 -19.08 12.62 -14.71
CA TYR A 403 -18.23 13.30 -15.68
C TYR A 403 -19.02 13.78 -16.90
N GLU A 404 -18.87 15.06 -17.21
CA GLU A 404 -19.46 15.76 -18.34
C GLU A 404 -18.36 16.13 -19.36
N PRO A 405 -18.26 15.42 -20.50
CA PRO A 405 -17.18 15.65 -21.48
C PRO A 405 -17.14 17.07 -22.07
N GLU A 406 -18.30 17.74 -22.20
CA GLU A 406 -18.41 19.07 -22.81
C GLU A 406 -17.78 20.16 -21.92
N SER A 407 -17.93 20.04 -20.61
CA SER A 407 -17.35 20.98 -19.63
C SER A 407 -15.98 20.55 -19.12
N ASP A 408 -15.55 19.31 -19.39
CA ASP A 408 -14.40 18.64 -18.78
C ASP A 408 -14.42 18.69 -17.24
N ASP A 409 -15.62 18.69 -16.65
CA ASP A 409 -15.90 18.75 -15.22
C ASP A 409 -17.13 17.89 -14.91
N GLY A 410 -17.87 18.18 -13.87
CA GLY A 410 -19.11 17.51 -13.50
C GLY A 410 -19.26 17.33 -11.99
N ALA A 411 -20.25 16.55 -11.57
CA ALA A 411 -20.50 16.29 -10.17
C ALA A 411 -19.53 15.22 -9.64
N GLY A 412 -18.83 15.54 -8.57
CA GLY A 412 -17.80 14.65 -8.00
C GLY A 412 -17.64 14.82 -6.50
N VAL A 413 -16.84 13.94 -5.92
CA VAL A 413 -16.42 14.03 -4.52
C VAL A 413 -15.35 15.11 -4.40
N SER A 414 -15.56 16.08 -3.53
CA SER A 414 -14.62 17.18 -3.31
C SER A 414 -14.03 17.18 -1.89
N TYR A 415 -12.81 17.71 -1.79
CA TYR A 415 -12.01 17.71 -0.59
C TYR A 415 -11.51 19.12 -0.29
N THR A 416 -11.47 19.49 0.99
CA THR A 416 -10.80 20.70 1.47
C THR A 416 -9.74 20.32 2.49
N TYR A 417 -8.71 21.15 2.61
CA TYR A 417 -7.53 20.87 3.41
C TYR A 417 -7.17 22.06 4.32
N ASP A 418 -6.49 21.77 5.43
CA ASP A 418 -5.83 22.80 6.22
C ASP A 418 -4.48 23.18 5.59
N SER A 419 -3.81 24.17 6.22
CA SER A 419 -2.50 24.65 5.77
C SER A 419 -1.36 23.63 5.91
N ARG A 420 -1.54 22.56 6.71
CA ARG A 420 -0.59 21.46 6.89
C ARG A 420 -0.84 20.30 5.91
N GLY A 421 -1.93 20.36 5.10
CA GLY A 421 -2.30 19.34 4.13
C GLY A 421 -3.25 18.28 4.67
N ASN A 422 -3.77 18.43 5.88
CA ASN A 422 -4.77 17.49 6.42
C ASN A 422 -6.13 17.75 5.79
N ARG A 423 -6.84 16.70 5.43
CA ARG A 423 -8.18 16.78 4.83
C ARG A 423 -9.22 17.19 5.88
N LEU A 424 -9.75 18.40 5.78
CA LEU A 424 -10.76 18.92 6.71
C LEU A 424 -12.16 18.43 6.40
N ARG A 425 -12.52 18.36 5.10
CA ARG A 425 -13.89 18.08 4.68
C ARG A 425 -13.93 17.20 3.44
N THR A 426 -14.88 16.29 3.41
CA THR A 426 -15.26 15.52 2.22
C THR A 426 -16.72 15.82 1.90
N THR A 427 -16.98 16.24 0.65
CA THR A 427 -18.33 16.50 0.12
C THR A 427 -18.58 15.53 -1.02
N ASN A 428 -19.72 14.83 -1.01
CA ASN A 428 -20.07 13.87 -2.06
C ASN A 428 -20.52 14.57 -3.36
N ALA A 429 -20.80 13.81 -4.43
CA ALA A 429 -21.20 14.34 -5.71
C ALA A 429 -22.60 15.01 -5.70
N LEU A 430 -23.38 14.86 -4.64
CA LEU A 430 -24.66 15.56 -4.43
C LEU A 430 -24.47 16.91 -3.70
N GLY A 431 -23.24 17.28 -3.34
CA GLY A 431 -22.96 18.50 -2.59
C GLY A 431 -23.16 18.39 -1.07
N GLU A 432 -23.37 17.16 -0.57
CA GLU A 432 -23.56 16.92 0.86
C GLU A 432 -22.22 16.69 1.55
N VAL A 433 -21.99 17.34 2.68
CA VAL A 433 -20.79 17.12 3.51
C VAL A 433 -20.92 15.79 4.23
N VAL A 434 -20.12 14.82 3.84
CA VAL A 434 -20.19 13.45 4.41
C VAL A 434 -19.23 13.23 5.56
N GLN A 435 -18.17 14.04 5.65
CA GLN A 435 -17.18 13.96 6.73
C GLN A 435 -16.53 15.31 6.98
N GLU A 436 -16.38 15.70 8.25
CA GLU A 436 -15.52 16.77 8.71
C GLU A 436 -14.51 16.23 9.72
N LEU A 437 -13.25 16.67 9.62
CA LEU A 437 -12.15 16.23 10.48
C LEU A 437 -11.44 17.43 11.08
N SER A 438 -10.93 17.24 12.30
CA SER A 438 -10.00 18.17 12.95
C SER A 438 -8.79 17.38 13.44
N TYR A 439 -7.62 18.00 13.48
CA TYR A 439 -6.35 17.34 13.72
C TYR A 439 -5.55 18.01 14.83
N ASN A 440 -4.73 17.21 15.52
CA ASN A 440 -3.70 17.69 16.43
C ASN A 440 -2.43 18.11 15.64
N LEU A 441 -1.39 18.53 16.36
CA LEU A 441 -0.13 18.98 15.74
C LEU A 441 0.72 17.86 15.11
N ARG A 442 0.38 16.58 15.37
CA ARG A 442 0.95 15.39 14.68
C ARG A 442 0.17 14.98 13.44
N ASN A 443 -0.79 15.79 12.98
CA ASN A 443 -1.70 15.45 11.89
C ASN A 443 -2.57 14.21 12.16
N GLN A 444 -2.84 13.88 13.43
CA GLN A 444 -3.73 12.82 13.82
C GLN A 444 -5.15 13.35 14.00
N PRO A 445 -6.20 12.67 13.50
CA PRO A 445 -7.58 13.13 13.64
C PRO A 445 -8.02 13.10 15.11
N VAL A 446 -8.46 14.21 15.66
CA VAL A 446 -9.00 14.30 17.05
C VAL A 446 -10.51 14.37 17.08
N ILE A 447 -11.12 14.90 16.02
CA ILE A 447 -12.58 14.97 15.88
C ILE A 447 -12.96 14.56 14.48
N GLN A 448 -13.93 13.68 14.39
CA GLN A 448 -14.62 13.32 13.16
C GLN A 448 -16.11 13.58 13.33
N LYS A 449 -16.72 14.31 12.38
CA LYS A 449 -18.16 14.51 12.32
C LYS A 449 -18.70 13.94 11.01
N ASP A 450 -19.85 13.33 11.06
CA ASP A 450 -20.61 12.93 9.89
C ASP A 450 -21.68 13.97 9.51
N THR A 451 -22.37 13.74 8.39
CA THR A 451 -23.41 14.63 7.88
C THR A 451 -24.60 14.82 8.82
N PHE A 452 -24.82 13.94 9.80
CA PHE A 452 -25.89 14.03 10.80
C PHE A 452 -25.43 14.69 12.09
N GLY A 453 -24.18 15.16 12.14
CA GLY A 453 -23.62 15.81 13.30
C GLY A 453 -23.14 14.83 14.39
N ASN A 454 -23.14 13.51 14.11
CA ASN A 454 -22.52 12.57 15.03
C ASN A 454 -21.02 12.86 15.10
N ARG A 455 -20.53 13.05 16.33
CA ARG A 455 -19.14 13.41 16.58
C ARG A 455 -18.41 12.23 17.23
N THR A 456 -17.33 11.80 16.63
CA THR A 456 -16.37 10.86 17.20
C THR A 456 -15.13 11.64 17.60
N GLU A 457 -14.71 11.50 18.85
CA GLU A 457 -13.52 12.11 19.42
C GLU A 457 -12.45 11.03 19.64
N LEU A 458 -11.24 11.30 19.24
CA LEU A 458 -10.08 10.43 19.45
C LEU A 458 -9.12 11.16 20.38
N SER A 459 -8.68 10.53 21.45
CA SER A 459 -7.58 11.00 22.28
C SER A 459 -6.37 10.09 22.11
N TYR A 460 -5.19 10.67 22.31
CA TYR A 460 -3.93 9.99 22.08
C TYR A 460 -3.05 10.02 23.32
N GLU A 461 -2.25 9.01 23.50
CA GLU A 461 -1.14 8.98 24.43
C GLU A 461 -0.01 9.88 23.95
N LEU A 462 0.94 10.19 24.83
CA LEU A 462 2.05 11.08 24.55
C LEU A 462 2.90 10.64 23.34
N ASP A 463 3.01 9.34 23.08
CA ASP A 463 3.72 8.78 21.92
C ASP A 463 2.88 8.70 20.64
N GLY A 464 1.63 9.17 20.67
CA GLY A 464 0.73 9.22 19.53
C GLY A 464 -0.13 7.97 19.33
N LYS A 465 -0.14 7.01 20.24
CA LYS A 465 -1.07 5.88 20.20
C LYS A 465 -2.45 6.29 20.68
N ILE A 466 -3.51 5.70 20.10
CA ILE A 466 -4.89 5.98 20.49
C ILE A 466 -5.09 5.54 21.95
N LYS A 467 -5.56 6.48 22.79
CA LYS A 467 -5.94 6.22 24.17
C LYS A 467 -7.39 5.81 24.29
N ASP A 468 -8.29 6.60 23.75
CA ASP A 468 -9.70 6.29 23.71
C ASP A 468 -10.39 6.87 22.47
N VAL A 469 -11.50 6.24 22.12
CA VAL A 469 -12.44 6.68 21.09
C VAL A 469 -13.78 6.89 21.76
N ARG A 470 -14.30 8.11 21.70
CA ARG A 470 -15.58 8.49 22.30
C ARG A 470 -16.55 8.96 21.23
N ARG A 471 -17.82 8.66 21.41
CA ARG A 471 -18.87 9.23 20.59
C ARG A 471 -19.70 10.20 21.43
N SER A 472 -19.85 11.42 20.94
CA SER A 472 -20.72 12.41 21.53
C SER A 472 -21.94 12.61 20.63
N GLY A 473 -23.11 12.47 21.22
CA GLY A 473 -24.44 12.74 20.69
C GLY A 473 -25.30 13.22 21.85
N ASN A 474 -26.54 12.77 21.96
CA ASN A 474 -27.39 13.06 23.12
C ASN A 474 -26.80 12.54 24.44
N HIS A 475 -25.89 11.56 24.40
CA HIS A 475 -25.10 11.06 25.52
C HIS A 475 -23.67 10.78 25.07
N GLN A 476 -22.67 11.22 25.86
CA GLN A 476 -21.28 10.88 25.63
C GLN A 476 -21.05 9.41 25.98
N ARG A 477 -20.54 8.63 25.04
CA ARG A 477 -20.27 7.19 25.17
C ARG A 477 -18.83 6.88 24.75
N ILE A 478 -18.10 6.16 25.58
CA ILE A 478 -16.85 5.55 25.18
C ILE A 478 -17.18 4.40 24.24
N LEU A 479 -16.57 4.38 23.05
CA LEU A 479 -16.66 3.28 22.10
C LEU A 479 -15.58 2.24 22.34
N GLN A 480 -14.35 2.72 22.58
CA GLN A 480 -13.19 1.88 22.88
C GLN A 480 -12.21 2.67 23.75
N GLN A 481 -11.56 1.98 24.66
CA GLN A 481 -10.43 2.49 25.46
C GLN A 481 -9.32 1.46 25.39
N TYR A 482 -8.09 1.93 25.19
CA TYR A 482 -6.91 1.10 24.99
C TYR A 482 -5.97 1.23 26.18
N GLU A 483 -5.38 0.10 26.58
CA GLU A 483 -4.35 0.02 27.60
C GLU A 483 -3.06 -0.49 26.98
N TYR A 484 -1.94 0.07 27.40
CA TYR A 484 -0.62 -0.26 26.88
C TYR A 484 0.35 -0.56 28.03
N ASN A 485 1.20 -1.56 27.85
CA ASN A 485 2.35 -1.71 28.72
C ASN A 485 3.40 -0.64 28.45
N ALA A 486 4.47 -0.61 29.23
CA ALA A 486 5.53 0.38 29.07
C ALA A 486 6.34 0.23 27.77
N ARG A 487 6.31 -0.95 27.12
CA ARG A 487 6.84 -1.16 25.76
C ARG A 487 5.87 -0.71 24.67
N ARG A 488 4.73 -0.12 25.07
CA ARG A 488 3.67 0.40 24.18
C ARG A 488 2.99 -0.68 23.33
N GLN A 489 2.96 -1.92 23.84
CA GLN A 489 2.15 -3.02 23.28
C GLN A 489 0.78 -2.96 23.93
N ILE A 490 -0.28 -3.25 23.16
CA ILE A 490 -1.66 -3.28 23.68
C ILE A 490 -1.76 -4.43 24.68
N THR A 491 -2.20 -4.12 25.92
CA THR A 491 -2.47 -5.09 26.98
C THR A 491 -3.94 -5.15 27.35
N GLY A 492 -4.75 -4.20 26.89
CA GLY A 492 -6.17 -4.20 27.16
C GLY A 492 -6.95 -3.34 26.17
N VAL A 493 -8.18 -3.74 25.96
CA VAL A 493 -9.21 -2.95 25.26
C VAL A 493 -10.51 -3.07 26.04
N VAL A 494 -11.14 -1.94 26.36
CA VAL A 494 -12.48 -1.91 26.93
C VAL A 494 -13.44 -1.43 25.84
N ASP A 495 -14.48 -2.22 25.56
CA ASP A 495 -15.49 -1.90 24.56
C ASP A 495 -16.50 -0.84 25.06
N GLY A 496 -17.40 -0.41 24.18
CA GLY A 496 -18.45 0.55 24.50
C GLY A 496 -19.49 0.08 25.50
N ASN A 497 -19.55 -1.21 25.81
CA ASN A 497 -20.39 -1.83 26.83
C ASN A 497 -19.64 -2.02 28.15
N ARG A 498 -18.38 -1.58 28.20
CA ARG A 498 -17.43 -1.72 29.32
C ARG A 498 -16.96 -3.18 29.55
N ASN A 499 -16.99 -4.01 28.52
CA ASN A 499 -16.41 -5.35 28.59
C ASN A 499 -14.89 -5.23 28.35
N PRO A 500 -14.05 -5.62 29.32
CA PRO A 500 -12.61 -5.64 29.13
C PRO A 500 -12.19 -6.89 28.35
N ILE A 501 -11.23 -6.69 27.45
CA ILE A 501 -10.43 -7.73 26.82
C ILE A 501 -8.99 -7.46 27.21
N SER A 502 -8.34 -8.42 27.87
CA SER A 502 -6.92 -8.32 28.24
C SER A 502 -6.05 -9.13 27.29
N TYR A 503 -4.84 -8.65 27.03
CA TYR A 503 -3.86 -9.31 26.19
C TYR A 503 -2.59 -9.57 26.99
N ASP A 504 -2.21 -10.84 27.11
CA ASP A 504 -0.87 -11.24 27.49
C ASP A 504 0.00 -11.15 26.26
N VAL A 505 1.12 -10.43 26.34
CA VAL A 505 2.04 -10.23 25.21
C VAL A 505 3.46 -10.58 25.60
N ASP A 506 4.17 -11.20 24.66
CA ASP A 506 5.61 -11.44 24.84
C ASP A 506 6.43 -10.15 24.56
N SER A 507 7.75 -10.25 24.69
CA SER A 507 8.63 -9.09 24.50
C SER A 507 8.68 -8.57 23.04
N TRP A 508 8.27 -9.35 22.04
CA TRP A 508 8.05 -8.90 20.66
C TRP A 508 6.70 -8.20 20.45
N GLY A 509 5.78 -8.31 21.41
CA GLY A 509 4.41 -7.79 21.29
C GLY A 509 3.46 -8.77 20.60
N ARG A 510 3.85 -10.05 20.46
CA ARG A 510 2.94 -11.08 19.98
C ARG A 510 2.00 -11.47 21.11
N ILE A 511 0.71 -11.64 20.78
CA ILE A 511 -0.33 -12.01 21.76
C ILE A 511 -0.13 -13.47 22.14
N THR A 512 0.20 -13.73 23.41
CA THR A 512 0.32 -15.09 23.98
C THR A 512 -0.92 -15.54 24.73
N GLY A 513 -1.80 -14.59 25.08
CA GLY A 513 -3.08 -14.87 25.71
C GLY A 513 -4.10 -13.77 25.48
N ILE A 514 -5.37 -14.15 25.41
CA ILE A 514 -6.52 -13.23 25.37
C ILE A 514 -7.46 -13.61 26.51
N GLY A 515 -7.73 -12.67 27.42
CA GLY A 515 -8.70 -12.83 28.50
C GLY A 515 -9.96 -12.00 28.22
N PHE A 516 -11.13 -12.61 28.38
CA PHE A 516 -12.43 -11.99 28.17
C PHE A 516 -13.11 -11.64 29.49
N ALA A 517 -14.11 -10.75 29.44
CA ALA A 517 -14.86 -10.25 30.61
C ALA A 517 -15.53 -11.33 31.43
N ASP A 518 -15.90 -12.46 30.85
CA ASP A 518 -16.52 -13.63 31.48
C ASP A 518 -15.52 -14.59 32.14
N GLY A 519 -14.20 -14.26 32.06
CA GLY A 519 -13.11 -15.06 32.63
C GLY A 519 -12.56 -16.15 31.69
N VAL A 520 -13.10 -16.28 30.48
CA VAL A 520 -12.57 -17.17 29.46
C VAL A 520 -11.19 -16.67 29.02
N LYS A 521 -10.26 -17.59 28.78
CA LYS A 521 -8.92 -17.28 28.28
C LYS A 521 -8.57 -18.14 27.07
N GLU A 522 -7.98 -17.50 26.06
CA GLU A 522 -7.36 -18.17 24.90
C GLU A 522 -5.85 -18.03 24.99
N GLY A 523 -5.10 -19.01 24.45
CA GLY A 523 -3.65 -19.02 24.47
C GLY A 523 -3.03 -19.22 23.09
N TYR A 524 -1.83 -18.68 22.90
CA TYR A 524 -1.08 -18.76 21.63
C TYR A 524 0.40 -19.00 21.91
N GLU A 525 0.99 -19.96 21.20
CA GLU A 525 2.42 -20.23 21.18
C GLU A 525 2.97 -20.00 19.77
N TYR A 526 4.25 -19.64 19.67
CA TYR A 526 4.84 -19.24 18.39
C TYR A 526 6.11 -20.02 18.07
N THR A 527 6.36 -20.23 16.79
CA THR A 527 7.65 -20.71 16.28
C THR A 527 8.70 -19.60 16.41
N PRO A 528 10.02 -19.93 16.29
CA PRO A 528 11.09 -18.92 16.19
C PRO A 528 10.88 -17.90 15.07
N ALA A 529 10.24 -18.29 13.96
CA ALA A 529 9.89 -17.36 12.88
C ALA A 529 8.66 -16.47 13.16
N GLY A 530 8.01 -16.63 14.33
CA GLY A 530 6.85 -15.83 14.73
C GLY A 530 5.50 -16.35 14.20
N GLN A 531 5.43 -17.56 13.67
CA GLN A 531 4.20 -18.20 13.24
C GLN A 531 3.55 -18.93 14.44
N ILE A 532 2.21 -19.00 14.45
CA ILE A 532 1.48 -19.69 15.53
C ILE A 532 1.79 -21.19 15.47
N SER A 533 2.45 -21.74 16.51
CA SER A 533 2.69 -23.18 16.65
C SER A 533 1.57 -23.90 17.38
N ARG A 534 0.82 -23.19 18.23
CA ARG A 534 -0.30 -23.75 18.99
C ARG A 534 -1.31 -22.66 19.33
N THR A 535 -2.60 -23.02 19.25
CA THR A 535 -3.70 -22.21 19.81
C THR A 535 -4.43 -23.01 20.87
N ILE A 536 -4.88 -22.36 21.92
CA ILE A 536 -5.65 -22.94 23.03
C ILE A 536 -6.94 -22.14 23.14
N ASP A 537 -8.08 -22.80 23.00
CA ASP A 537 -9.39 -22.14 23.14
C ASP A 537 -9.80 -21.93 24.61
N GLY A 538 -10.91 -21.23 24.82
CA GLY A 538 -11.43 -20.95 26.15
C GLY A 538 -11.83 -22.17 26.99
N ASN A 539 -11.93 -23.35 26.40
CA ASN A 539 -12.20 -24.63 27.08
C ASN A 539 -10.89 -25.42 27.35
N GLY A 540 -9.74 -24.88 26.96
CA GLY A 540 -8.43 -25.54 27.10
C GLY A 540 -8.11 -26.52 25.99
N ASN A 541 -8.92 -26.60 24.95
CA ASN A 541 -8.63 -27.45 23.77
C ASN A 541 -7.51 -26.80 22.94
N ALA A 542 -6.54 -27.63 22.49
CA ALA A 542 -5.39 -27.13 21.78
C ALA A 542 -5.39 -27.63 20.31
N VAL A 543 -5.05 -26.73 19.39
CA VAL A 543 -4.72 -27.03 17.99
C VAL A 543 -3.26 -26.73 17.76
N GLN A 544 -2.51 -27.69 17.21
CA GLN A 544 -1.07 -27.57 16.92
C GLN A 544 -0.85 -27.40 15.42
N TYR A 545 0.15 -26.61 15.05
CA TYR A 545 0.54 -26.34 13.67
C TYR A 545 2.01 -26.65 13.46
N ARG A 546 2.34 -27.34 12.37
CA ARG A 546 3.71 -27.48 11.88
C ARG A 546 3.84 -26.78 10.54
N TYR A 547 5.04 -26.37 10.23
CA TYR A 547 5.35 -25.58 9.05
C TYR A 547 6.41 -26.27 8.18
N ASN A 548 6.35 -26.04 6.88
CA ASN A 548 7.41 -26.44 5.96
C ASN A 548 8.46 -25.31 5.83
N SER A 549 9.51 -25.52 5.05
CA SER A 549 10.56 -24.52 4.80
C SER A 549 10.07 -23.23 4.12
N LEU A 550 8.93 -23.26 3.41
CA LEU A 550 8.28 -22.06 2.84
C LEU A 550 7.50 -21.27 3.90
N GLY A 551 7.49 -21.71 5.15
CA GLY A 551 6.70 -21.09 6.21
C GLY A 551 5.19 -21.34 6.07
N LYS A 552 4.76 -22.33 5.30
CA LYS A 552 3.36 -22.72 5.13
C LYS A 552 3.01 -23.89 6.03
N VAL A 553 1.76 -23.93 6.53
CA VAL A 553 1.28 -25.04 7.39
C VAL A 553 1.42 -26.35 6.64
N SER A 554 2.22 -27.27 7.17
CA SER A 554 2.38 -28.64 6.64
C SER A 554 1.49 -29.65 7.36
N GLU A 555 1.21 -29.41 8.64
CA GLU A 555 0.30 -30.24 9.45
C GLU A 555 -0.49 -29.35 10.40
N ARG A 556 -1.72 -29.75 10.67
CA ARG A 556 -2.61 -29.20 11.69
C ARG A 556 -3.18 -30.36 12.50
N THR A 557 -2.90 -30.42 13.81
CA THR A 557 -3.42 -31.45 14.69
C THR A 557 -4.46 -30.83 15.62
N ASP A 558 -5.68 -31.38 15.60
CA ASP A 558 -6.78 -30.92 16.44
C ASP A 558 -6.66 -31.45 17.89
N GLN A 559 -7.57 -31.02 18.77
CA GLN A 559 -7.60 -31.37 20.19
C GLN A 559 -7.86 -32.86 20.44
N LEU A 560 -8.33 -33.62 19.47
CA LEU A 560 -8.56 -35.07 19.56
C LEU A 560 -7.37 -35.86 19.05
N GLY A 561 -6.31 -35.19 18.54
CA GLY A 561 -5.11 -35.81 18.00
C GLY A 561 -5.20 -36.16 16.52
N PHE A 562 -6.31 -35.83 15.84
CA PHE A 562 -6.41 -36.03 14.39
C PHE A 562 -5.59 -34.98 13.66
N THR A 563 -4.87 -35.42 12.63
CA THR A 563 -3.95 -34.58 11.88
C THR A 563 -4.40 -34.40 10.43
N GLU A 564 -4.47 -33.14 10.01
CA GLU A 564 -4.58 -32.75 8.60
C GLU A 564 -3.19 -32.51 8.03
N THR A 565 -2.95 -32.89 6.78
CA THR A 565 -1.66 -32.73 6.10
C THR A 565 -1.82 -31.86 4.86
N PHE A 566 -0.89 -30.93 4.67
CA PHE A 566 -0.85 -30.00 3.54
C PHE A 566 0.47 -30.15 2.79
N ARG A 567 0.42 -30.26 1.46
CA ARG A 567 1.61 -30.23 0.60
C ARG A 567 1.48 -29.13 -0.43
N TYR A 568 2.60 -28.60 -0.85
CA TYR A 568 2.68 -27.47 -1.76
C TYR A 568 3.57 -27.85 -2.95
N ASP A 569 3.29 -27.22 -4.09
CA ASP A 569 4.12 -27.36 -5.29
C ASP A 569 5.35 -26.42 -5.23
N GLU A 570 6.19 -26.45 -6.24
CA GLU A 570 7.43 -25.67 -6.32
C GLU A 570 7.20 -24.15 -6.43
N GLU A 571 5.97 -23.71 -6.70
CA GLU A 571 5.56 -22.29 -6.69
C GLU A 571 4.80 -21.94 -5.41
N GLY A 572 4.71 -22.89 -4.46
CA GLY A 572 4.09 -22.69 -3.17
C GLY A 572 2.55 -22.74 -3.19
N ASN A 573 1.91 -23.23 -4.24
CA ASN A 573 0.46 -23.46 -4.25
C ASN A 573 0.13 -24.79 -3.58
N LEU A 574 -1.03 -24.85 -2.88
CA LEU A 574 -1.50 -26.09 -2.26
C LEU A 574 -1.73 -27.16 -3.35
N SER A 575 -0.98 -28.27 -3.27
CA SER A 575 -1.06 -29.38 -4.21
C SER A 575 -1.81 -30.59 -3.67
N LEU A 576 -1.79 -30.79 -2.33
CA LEU A 576 -2.51 -31.88 -1.67
C LEU A 576 -2.94 -31.40 -0.26
N HIS A 577 -4.20 -31.63 0.07
CA HIS A 577 -4.72 -31.58 1.44
C HIS A 577 -5.34 -32.93 1.81
N ILE A 578 -4.93 -33.49 2.91
CA ILE A 578 -5.53 -34.67 3.51
C ILE A 578 -6.19 -34.21 4.81
N ASP A 579 -7.51 -34.32 4.89
CA ASP A 579 -8.24 -33.91 6.08
C ASP A 579 -8.12 -34.96 7.22
N ARG A 580 -8.65 -34.63 8.38
CA ARG A 580 -8.58 -35.48 9.55
C ARG A 580 -9.28 -36.85 9.40
N ASP A 581 -10.22 -36.96 8.47
CA ASP A 581 -10.96 -38.19 8.16
C ASP A 581 -10.26 -39.01 7.05
N GLY A 582 -9.09 -38.55 6.55
CA GLY A 582 -8.32 -39.16 5.50
C GLY A 582 -8.80 -38.81 4.08
N ARG A 583 -9.80 -37.93 3.91
CA ARG A 583 -10.24 -37.48 2.59
C ARG A 583 -9.15 -36.63 1.95
N GLN A 584 -8.97 -36.78 0.65
CA GLN A 584 -7.90 -36.11 -0.06
C GLN A 584 -8.44 -35.10 -1.06
N LEU A 585 -7.83 -33.92 -1.09
CA LEU A 585 -8.01 -32.88 -2.12
C LEU A 585 -6.68 -32.67 -2.83
N GLN A 586 -6.57 -33.15 -4.06
CA GLN A 586 -5.41 -32.87 -4.93
C GLN A 586 -5.72 -31.69 -5.82
N ARG A 587 -4.77 -30.74 -5.95
CA ARG A 587 -4.94 -29.53 -6.76
C ARG A 587 -3.72 -29.28 -7.64
N ALA A 588 -3.97 -28.76 -8.85
CA ALA A 588 -2.95 -28.18 -9.71
C ALA A 588 -3.34 -26.75 -10.07
N CYS A 589 -2.36 -25.86 -10.08
CA CYS A 589 -2.54 -24.44 -10.38
C CYS A 589 -1.73 -24.03 -11.62
N ASN A 590 -2.22 -22.98 -12.33
CA ASN A 590 -1.50 -22.32 -13.39
C ASN A 590 -0.47 -21.32 -12.82
N VAL A 591 0.24 -20.58 -13.70
CA VAL A 591 1.26 -19.59 -13.35
C VAL A 591 0.75 -18.43 -12.47
N PHE A 592 -0.56 -18.16 -12.45
CA PHE A 592 -1.20 -17.15 -11.61
C PHE A 592 -1.70 -17.71 -10.26
N GLY A 593 -1.40 -18.99 -9.95
CA GLY A 593 -1.89 -19.65 -8.75
C GLY A 593 -3.38 -20.04 -8.81
N GLN A 594 -4.02 -19.93 -9.98
CA GLN A 594 -5.43 -20.26 -10.16
C GLN A 594 -5.59 -21.79 -10.37
N PRO A 595 -6.60 -22.44 -9.76
CA PRO A 595 -6.80 -23.89 -9.90
C PRO A 595 -7.20 -24.24 -11.33
N VAL A 596 -6.51 -25.22 -11.94
CA VAL A 596 -6.85 -25.80 -13.25
C VAL A 596 -7.42 -27.19 -13.12
N TYR A 597 -7.10 -27.87 -12.04
CA TYR A 597 -7.55 -29.21 -11.73
C TYR A 597 -7.70 -29.37 -10.22
N GLU A 598 -8.76 -30.04 -9.81
CA GLU A 598 -9.00 -30.46 -8.44
C GLU A 598 -9.66 -31.82 -8.42
N LYS A 599 -9.17 -32.73 -7.57
CA LYS A 599 -9.74 -34.06 -7.34
C LYS A 599 -9.95 -34.21 -5.84
N ALA A 600 -11.21 -34.34 -5.46
CA ALA A 600 -11.61 -34.72 -4.12
C ALA A 600 -11.91 -36.23 -4.10
N SER A 601 -11.41 -36.96 -3.10
CA SER A 601 -11.68 -38.39 -2.91
C SER A 601 -11.89 -38.67 -1.42
N ASP A 602 -12.65 -39.78 -1.13
CA ASP A 602 -12.74 -40.28 0.23
C ASP A 602 -11.40 -40.92 0.68
N ALA A 603 -11.34 -41.36 1.93
CA ALA A 603 -10.14 -41.96 2.51
C ALA A 603 -9.69 -43.22 1.76
N GLU A 604 -10.63 -43.96 1.17
CA GLU A 604 -10.37 -45.21 0.40
C GLU A 604 -10.13 -44.94 -1.10
N GLY A 605 -10.28 -43.67 -1.55
CA GLY A 605 -10.10 -43.26 -2.95
C GLY A 605 -11.24 -43.72 -3.90
N LYS A 606 -12.38 -44.16 -3.37
CA LYS A 606 -13.49 -44.75 -4.14
C LYS A 606 -14.47 -43.71 -4.67
N HIS A 607 -14.85 -42.72 -3.84
CA HIS A 607 -15.75 -41.65 -4.25
C HIS A 607 -14.91 -40.44 -4.67
N THR A 608 -14.84 -40.21 -5.99
CA THR A 608 -14.02 -39.12 -6.53
C THR A 608 -14.90 -38.10 -7.22
N ASN A 609 -14.69 -36.85 -6.86
CA ASN A 609 -15.24 -35.71 -7.58
C ASN A 609 -14.09 -34.94 -8.25
N ILE A 610 -14.22 -34.68 -9.56
CA ILE A 610 -13.20 -34.01 -10.35
C ILE A 610 -13.76 -32.68 -10.84
N SER A 611 -13.03 -31.59 -10.55
CA SER A 611 -13.28 -30.27 -11.08
C SER A 611 -12.12 -29.82 -11.94
N THR A 612 -12.42 -29.21 -13.09
CA THR A 612 -11.43 -28.62 -13.98
C THR A 612 -11.84 -27.21 -14.37
N TRP A 613 -10.87 -26.33 -14.52
CA TRP A 613 -11.06 -24.95 -14.96
C TRP A 613 -10.20 -24.67 -16.18
N HIS A 614 -10.79 -24.00 -17.15
CA HIS A 614 -10.10 -23.46 -18.30
C HIS A 614 -10.14 -21.93 -18.23
N TYR A 615 -9.06 -21.32 -18.58
CA TYR A 615 -8.89 -19.89 -18.57
C TYR A 615 -8.60 -19.38 -19.98
N ASP A 616 -9.02 -18.17 -20.27
CA ASP A 616 -8.55 -17.48 -21.46
C ASP A 616 -7.10 -16.97 -21.27
N SER A 617 -6.54 -16.41 -22.30
CA SER A 617 -5.21 -15.82 -22.28
C SER A 617 -5.07 -14.63 -21.31
N LEU A 618 -6.18 -14.00 -20.90
CA LEU A 618 -6.23 -12.92 -19.90
C LEU A 618 -6.29 -13.45 -18.46
N GLY A 619 -6.41 -14.78 -18.27
CA GLY A 619 -6.52 -15.41 -16.96
C GLY A 619 -7.94 -15.41 -16.38
N ARG A 620 -9.00 -15.18 -17.20
CA ARG A 620 -10.39 -15.27 -16.76
C ARG A 620 -10.92 -16.70 -17.01
N VAL A 621 -11.77 -17.19 -16.11
CA VAL A 621 -12.38 -18.52 -16.26
C VAL A 621 -13.34 -18.52 -17.45
N THR A 622 -13.08 -19.33 -18.48
CA THR A 622 -13.99 -19.52 -19.62
C THR A 622 -14.86 -20.75 -19.48
N ARG A 623 -14.37 -21.79 -18.76
CA ARG A 623 -15.11 -23.01 -18.53
C ARG A 623 -14.72 -23.63 -17.18
N ALA A 624 -15.72 -24.08 -16.45
CA ALA A 624 -15.55 -24.91 -15.27
C ALA A 624 -16.38 -26.19 -15.43
N VAL A 625 -15.78 -27.34 -15.13
CA VAL A 625 -16.48 -28.64 -15.12
C VAL A 625 -16.37 -29.20 -13.72
N CYS A 626 -17.48 -29.58 -13.13
CA CYS A 626 -17.54 -30.18 -11.81
C CYS A 626 -18.53 -31.34 -11.85
N ASP A 627 -18.06 -32.55 -11.55
CA ASP A 627 -18.86 -33.77 -11.52
C ASP A 627 -19.77 -33.94 -12.77
N GLY A 628 -19.19 -33.78 -13.97
CA GLY A 628 -19.86 -33.89 -15.26
C GLY A 628 -20.76 -32.71 -15.63
N LYS A 629 -20.96 -31.70 -14.76
CA LYS A 629 -21.66 -30.45 -15.07
C LYS A 629 -20.68 -29.44 -15.61
N SER A 630 -20.95 -28.90 -16.79
CA SER A 630 -20.12 -27.86 -17.42
C SER A 630 -20.75 -26.48 -17.26
N TYR A 631 -19.96 -25.52 -16.84
CA TYR A 631 -20.31 -24.09 -16.84
C TYR A 631 -19.37 -23.35 -17.78
N GLU A 632 -19.92 -22.49 -18.63
CA GLU A 632 -19.17 -21.66 -19.57
C GLU A 632 -19.40 -20.19 -19.22
N TYR A 633 -18.37 -19.38 -19.33
CA TYR A 633 -18.35 -17.95 -19.04
C TYR A 633 -17.89 -17.20 -20.28
N ILE A 634 -18.73 -16.30 -20.77
CA ILE A 634 -18.49 -15.51 -21.97
C ILE A 634 -18.36 -14.05 -21.53
N TYR A 635 -17.34 -13.37 -21.99
CA TYR A 635 -17.04 -12.00 -21.64
C TYR A 635 -17.36 -11.06 -22.81
N ASP A 636 -17.63 -9.79 -22.51
CA ASP A 636 -17.76 -8.73 -23.51
C ASP A 636 -16.37 -8.18 -23.89
N ALA A 637 -16.34 -7.27 -24.87
CA ALA A 637 -15.10 -6.64 -25.35
C ALA A 637 -14.40 -5.77 -24.29
N TYR A 638 -15.03 -5.49 -23.18
CA TYR A 638 -14.51 -4.68 -22.08
C TYR A 638 -14.06 -5.50 -20.88
N GLY A 639 -14.18 -6.84 -20.98
CA GLY A 639 -13.77 -7.77 -19.93
C GLY A 639 -14.83 -8.11 -18.89
N ASN A 640 -16.05 -7.59 -19.01
CA ASN A 640 -17.14 -7.91 -18.09
C ASN A 640 -17.80 -9.24 -18.48
N LEU A 641 -18.32 -9.97 -17.49
CA LEU A 641 -19.06 -11.21 -17.73
C LEU A 641 -20.38 -10.90 -18.50
N LYS A 642 -20.47 -11.36 -19.74
CA LYS A 642 -21.63 -11.16 -20.62
C LYS A 642 -22.68 -12.26 -20.50
N GLU A 643 -22.23 -13.51 -20.36
CA GLU A 643 -23.13 -14.66 -20.34
C GLU A 643 -22.54 -15.83 -19.55
N LYS A 644 -23.41 -16.54 -18.82
CA LYS A 644 -23.09 -17.79 -18.17
C LYS A 644 -24.00 -18.88 -18.73
N ARG A 645 -23.41 -20.04 -19.12
CA ARG A 645 -24.11 -21.22 -19.61
C ARG A 645 -23.88 -22.42 -18.70
N SER A 646 -24.78 -23.40 -18.70
CA SER A 646 -24.59 -24.71 -18.12
C SER A 646 -24.95 -25.77 -19.15
N ASN A 647 -24.03 -26.70 -19.40
CA ASN A 647 -24.18 -27.75 -20.43
C ASN A 647 -24.67 -27.21 -21.78
N GLY A 648 -24.07 -26.07 -22.22
CA GLY A 648 -24.40 -25.36 -23.46
C GLY A 648 -25.70 -24.52 -23.43
N LYS A 649 -26.53 -24.62 -22.39
CA LYS A 649 -27.74 -23.81 -22.24
C LYS A 649 -27.45 -22.53 -21.45
N ARG A 650 -27.95 -21.39 -21.96
CA ARG A 650 -27.84 -20.11 -21.25
C ARG A 650 -28.54 -20.19 -19.89
N LEU A 651 -27.82 -19.81 -18.83
CA LEU A 651 -28.36 -19.63 -17.48
C LEU A 651 -28.74 -18.17 -17.25
N VAL A 652 -27.91 -17.25 -17.69
CA VAL A 652 -28.08 -15.83 -17.44
C VAL A 652 -27.19 -15.03 -18.41
N SER A 653 -27.65 -13.85 -18.85
CA SER A 653 -26.81 -12.87 -19.54
C SER A 653 -26.87 -11.51 -18.85
N TYR A 654 -25.80 -10.73 -19.05
CA TYR A 654 -25.57 -9.45 -18.39
C TYR A 654 -25.25 -8.37 -19.41
N THR A 655 -25.70 -7.16 -19.14
CA THR A 655 -25.25 -5.96 -19.83
C THR A 655 -24.67 -4.99 -18.81
N HIS A 656 -23.63 -4.27 -19.19
CA HIS A 656 -22.92 -3.35 -18.31
C HIS A 656 -22.90 -1.94 -18.89
N ASP A 657 -22.77 -0.94 -18.00
CA ASP A 657 -22.57 0.45 -18.38
C ASP A 657 -21.06 0.78 -18.53
N ARG A 658 -20.75 2.05 -18.82
CA ARG A 658 -19.38 2.56 -18.96
C ARG A 658 -18.55 2.50 -17.67
N ALA A 659 -19.21 2.42 -16.51
CA ALA A 659 -18.54 2.26 -15.22
C ALA A 659 -18.27 0.77 -14.88
N GLY A 660 -18.79 -0.17 -15.69
CA GLY A 660 -18.70 -1.60 -15.51
C GLY A 660 -19.76 -2.16 -14.56
N GLN A 661 -20.81 -1.41 -14.24
CA GLN A 661 -21.92 -1.90 -13.42
C GLN A 661 -23.00 -2.57 -14.27
N ILE A 662 -23.65 -3.61 -13.73
CA ILE A 662 -24.69 -4.37 -14.41
C ILE A 662 -25.94 -3.50 -14.61
N THR A 663 -26.35 -3.28 -15.86
CA THR A 663 -27.59 -2.56 -16.23
C THR A 663 -28.74 -3.48 -16.55
N GLU A 664 -28.48 -4.72 -16.96
CA GLU A 664 -29.53 -5.71 -17.24
C GLU A 664 -29.02 -7.12 -16.88
N ILE A 665 -29.90 -7.90 -16.29
CA ILE A 665 -29.76 -9.35 -16.11
C ILE A 665 -30.94 -9.99 -16.83
N ARG A 666 -30.66 -10.93 -17.75
CA ARG A 666 -31.70 -11.68 -18.47
C ARG A 666 -31.61 -13.16 -18.13
N ASP A 667 -32.71 -13.72 -17.69
CA ASP A 667 -32.85 -15.13 -17.34
C ASP A 667 -32.95 -16.06 -18.57
N PRO A 668 -33.01 -17.39 -18.40
CA PRO A 668 -33.17 -18.34 -19.52
C PRO A 668 -34.52 -18.20 -20.26
N ALA A 669 -35.57 -17.78 -19.57
CA ALA A 669 -36.90 -17.58 -20.15
C ALA A 669 -37.01 -16.29 -20.98
N GLY A 670 -36.01 -15.42 -20.88
CA GLY A 670 -35.94 -14.15 -21.59
C GLY A 670 -36.45 -12.95 -20.78
N VAL A 671 -36.83 -13.15 -19.51
CA VAL A 671 -37.27 -12.07 -18.63
C VAL A 671 -36.03 -11.23 -18.24
N SER A 672 -36.17 -9.93 -18.43
CA SER A 672 -35.09 -8.96 -18.14
C SER A 672 -35.36 -8.22 -16.85
N THR A 673 -34.37 -8.24 -15.94
CA THR A 673 -34.33 -7.33 -14.77
C THR A 673 -33.32 -6.23 -15.07
N ARG A 674 -33.75 -4.97 -15.03
CA ARG A 674 -32.92 -3.80 -15.33
C ARG A 674 -32.59 -3.01 -14.08
N TYR A 675 -31.43 -2.36 -14.11
CA TYR A 675 -30.86 -1.60 -12.99
C TYR A 675 -30.48 -0.21 -13.47
N GLU A 676 -30.86 0.80 -12.71
CA GLU A 676 -30.40 2.17 -12.88
C GLU A 676 -29.60 2.59 -11.65
N TYR A 677 -28.65 3.47 -11.87
CA TYR A 677 -27.74 3.96 -10.84
C TYR A 677 -27.83 5.48 -10.72
N ASP A 678 -27.61 5.99 -9.54
CA ASP A 678 -27.51 7.42 -9.29
C ASP A 678 -26.09 7.93 -9.58
N ILE A 679 -25.87 9.23 -9.42
CA ILE A 679 -24.58 9.90 -9.69
C ILE A 679 -23.45 9.41 -8.77
N LEU A 680 -23.75 8.79 -7.62
CA LEU A 680 -22.78 8.16 -6.74
C LEU A 680 -22.52 6.69 -7.11
N GLY A 681 -23.15 6.18 -8.19
CA GLY A 681 -23.04 4.79 -8.61
C GLY A 681 -23.83 3.81 -7.73
N ARG A 682 -24.78 4.30 -6.90
CA ARG A 682 -25.65 3.48 -6.08
C ARG A 682 -26.89 3.08 -6.87
N ARG A 683 -27.39 1.87 -6.64
CA ARG A 683 -28.57 1.36 -7.33
C ARG A 683 -29.81 2.20 -6.96
N SER A 684 -30.35 2.97 -7.92
CA SER A 684 -31.51 3.85 -7.71
C SER A 684 -32.81 3.17 -8.07
N ARG A 685 -32.81 2.22 -9.03
CA ARG A 685 -34.02 1.54 -9.50
C ARG A 685 -33.74 0.13 -9.98
N ILE A 686 -34.67 -0.79 -9.68
CA ILE A 686 -34.76 -2.13 -10.26
C ILE A 686 -36.13 -2.26 -10.90
N PHE A 687 -36.23 -2.76 -12.12
CA PHE A 687 -37.51 -2.96 -12.81
C PHE A 687 -37.41 -4.07 -13.85
N ASN A 688 -38.56 -4.67 -14.21
CA ASN A 688 -38.67 -5.64 -15.27
C ASN A 688 -39.90 -5.40 -16.13
N ASP A 689 -40.04 -6.18 -17.21
CA ASP A 689 -41.15 -6.07 -18.16
C ASP A 689 -42.47 -6.63 -17.60
N ASP A 690 -42.43 -7.42 -16.50
CA ASP A 690 -43.60 -8.02 -15.81
C ASP A 690 -44.24 -7.05 -14.80
N GLY A 691 -43.77 -5.81 -14.71
CA GLY A 691 -44.32 -4.80 -13.82
C GLY A 691 -43.68 -4.77 -12.42
N LEU A 692 -42.63 -5.55 -12.18
CA LEU A 692 -41.78 -5.37 -10.99
C LEU A 692 -41.09 -3.99 -11.08
N GLU A 693 -41.25 -3.19 -10.04
CA GLU A 693 -40.49 -1.95 -9.87
C GLU A 693 -40.13 -1.73 -8.42
N VAL A 694 -38.87 -1.42 -8.17
CA VAL A 694 -38.35 -1.05 -6.86
C VAL A 694 -37.44 0.16 -7.02
N ARG A 695 -37.69 1.22 -6.26
CA ARG A 695 -36.83 2.42 -6.23
C ARG A 695 -36.24 2.58 -4.86
N TYR A 696 -34.96 2.94 -4.81
CA TYR A 696 -34.18 3.14 -3.60
C TYR A 696 -33.85 4.61 -3.38
N GLY A 697 -34.14 5.11 -2.20
CA GLY A 697 -33.64 6.39 -1.71
C GLY A 697 -32.55 6.18 -0.68
N TYR A 698 -31.54 7.04 -0.71
CA TYR A 698 -30.39 6.96 0.17
C TYR A 698 -30.19 8.25 0.94
N ASN A 699 -29.67 8.12 2.16
CA ASN A 699 -29.17 9.27 2.90
C ASN A 699 -27.72 9.59 2.51
N ALA A 700 -27.19 10.70 3.03
CA ALA A 700 -25.84 11.18 2.72
C ALA A 700 -24.71 10.21 3.14
N LEU A 701 -24.96 9.25 4.04
CA LEU A 701 -24.02 8.19 4.43
C LEU A 701 -24.20 6.89 3.62
N ASN A 702 -24.86 6.96 2.45
CA ASN A 702 -25.12 5.84 1.55
C ASN A 702 -26.00 4.71 2.13
N ARG A 703 -26.78 4.99 3.20
CA ARG A 703 -27.71 4.03 3.79
C ARG A 703 -29.07 4.20 3.12
N ILE A 704 -29.78 3.08 2.85
CA ILE A 704 -31.12 3.10 2.29
C ILE A 704 -32.07 3.78 3.29
N CYS A 705 -32.68 4.90 2.92
CA CYS A 705 -33.67 5.59 3.76
C CYS A 705 -35.11 5.34 3.30
N ASP A 706 -35.34 4.99 2.05
CA ASP A 706 -36.64 4.53 1.58
C ASP A 706 -36.54 3.52 0.44
N ILE A 707 -37.51 2.60 0.41
CA ILE A 707 -37.74 1.68 -0.71
C ILE A 707 -39.18 1.85 -1.15
N ARG A 708 -39.40 2.09 -2.44
CA ARG A 708 -40.72 2.23 -3.04
C ARG A 708 -40.96 1.11 -4.04
N TYR A 709 -42.02 0.39 -3.86
CA TYR A 709 -42.42 -0.71 -4.72
C TYR A 709 -43.47 -0.25 -5.74
N GLY A 710 -43.48 -0.85 -6.95
CA GLY A 710 -44.40 -0.51 -8.02
C GLY A 710 -45.87 -0.70 -7.66
N ASN A 711 -46.20 -1.50 -6.65
CA ASN A 711 -47.57 -1.67 -6.12
C ASN A 711 -47.99 -0.56 -5.15
N GLY A 712 -47.23 0.52 -5.02
CA GLY A 712 -47.49 1.63 -4.12
C GLY A 712 -46.98 1.47 -2.68
N VAL A 713 -46.53 0.28 -2.27
CA VAL A 713 -45.98 0.08 -0.95
C VAL A 713 -44.68 0.87 -0.79
N LYS A 714 -44.48 1.50 0.36
CA LYS A 714 -43.27 2.21 0.73
C LYS A 714 -42.75 1.71 2.07
N THR A 715 -41.45 1.37 2.13
CA THR A 715 -40.73 1.07 3.37
C THR A 715 -39.73 2.20 3.66
N ALA A 716 -39.81 2.80 4.83
CA ALA A 716 -38.90 3.87 5.26
C ALA A 716 -38.03 3.38 6.41
N TYR A 717 -36.77 3.81 6.42
CA TYR A 717 -35.77 3.48 7.42
C TYR A 717 -35.25 4.75 8.09
N THR A 718 -35.13 4.72 9.41
CA THR A 718 -34.32 5.70 10.13
C THR A 718 -33.22 5.00 10.89
N TYR A 719 -32.15 5.71 11.15
CA TYR A 719 -30.95 5.17 11.76
C TYR A 719 -30.59 5.93 13.03
N ASP A 720 -29.98 5.23 13.97
CA ASP A 720 -29.34 5.86 15.11
C ASP A 720 -27.97 6.44 14.72
N GLY A 721 -27.29 7.08 15.67
CA GLY A 721 -25.96 7.65 15.46
C GLY A 721 -24.89 6.61 15.09
N ASP A 722 -25.05 5.35 15.50
CA ASP A 722 -24.13 4.25 15.22
C ASP A 722 -24.41 3.57 13.86
N GLY A 723 -25.57 3.92 13.26
CA GLY A 723 -25.97 3.40 11.96
C GLY A 723 -26.84 2.16 12.01
N ASN A 724 -27.27 1.76 13.17
CA ASN A 724 -28.25 0.70 13.33
C ASN A 724 -29.63 1.22 12.93
N VAL A 725 -30.46 0.35 12.36
CA VAL A 725 -31.84 0.71 12.04
C VAL A 725 -32.60 1.01 13.34
N ARG A 726 -33.06 2.25 13.47
CA ARG A 726 -33.87 2.71 14.61
C ARG A 726 -35.36 2.43 14.40
N THR A 727 -35.87 2.74 13.21
CA THR A 727 -37.24 2.44 12.83
C THR A 727 -37.28 1.88 11.40
N LEU A 728 -38.22 0.96 11.20
CA LEU A 728 -38.64 0.45 9.92
C LEU A 728 -40.15 0.61 9.84
N GLU A 729 -40.63 1.41 8.90
CA GLU A 729 -42.07 1.62 8.68
C GLU A 729 -42.45 1.19 7.29
N THR A 730 -43.40 0.29 7.17
CA THR A 730 -43.99 -0.09 5.87
C THR A 730 -45.43 0.42 5.84
N ARG A 731 -45.73 1.19 4.75
CA ARG A 731 -47.06 1.73 4.50
C ARG A 731 -47.55 1.23 3.15
N ALA A 732 -48.82 0.82 3.07
CA ALA A 732 -49.51 0.61 1.83
C ALA A 732 -49.73 1.98 1.16
N GLY A 733 -49.55 2.07 -0.16
CA GLY A 733 -49.81 3.27 -0.95
C GLY A 733 -51.29 3.48 -1.21
#